data_edfc3c31d06f930692560cd6d6d86d85
#
_entry.id   edfc3c31d06f930692560cd6d6d86d85
#
_cell.length_a   1.000
_cell.length_b   1.000
_cell.length_c   1.000
_cell.angle_alpha   90.00
_cell.angle_beta   90.00
_cell.angle_gamma   90.00
#
_symmetry.space_group_name_H-M   'P 1'
#
loop_
_entity.id
_entity.type
_entity.pdbx_description
1 polymer ?
#
loop_
_entity_poly.entity_id
_entity_poly.type
_entity_poly.pdbx_seq_one_letter_code
_entity_poly.pdbx_strand_id
1 'polypeptide(L)'
;MLKRTVISLAASWLVAASAWGAPEFPTILYGAAYYHEYMPYERLDKDVAMIKAAGFNVVRLGESTWSLWEPEDGRFETAWMDRVVEAMGKAGIKVIMGTPTYSLPAWMAHQHPEILARRAGGGMNSYGMRQNMDTDAPAYRFYAERLIRRIVAHYKDNPNVIGWQVDNETASYGATNDDSFIRFQHYLEKKFGTPENLSKAWFLNYWGQNLHTWEDLPRPDSAQSTGYKLEWSRWSQMRVTDFLHWQAQLVRECAGPRQFVTHDFAGAMHGDVNENAVAKALDVPGVNIYHWSPQEYYNGADQALQADFTRSLKGGNFLVTETNAQTTDWSSSFQYPPYDGQFREDVYTHIANGANMVEYWHWASIHANQETYWKGVLSHDLEPNRAYGEISRTGHELQKIGPRLANLRIHNEVAILWSRDSLNAINDMPFAKDSQWGAGGSKADYSSLVRQIHRALYDQNVGADFVFPESQDFSPYKLLIVPSLYVADDALLNRIADYIRKGGHVVMTFKSGFTNENAAVRWTMAPGPLREALGFHYQEFSNLAQPLALKDDPYHVGEDNKVRYWAEFLQLDSAKALAWYDHPFFGRWPAITSNQYGAGKVVYEGSYLSDKLQAGVLRAALQDAGLAGPDQQLPPRVHASSGSNSFGRTLRYYFNYSGDAVSFTYRRQPGTDLLSGRRLRSGDTLQLGPWNLAIIEEDGA
;
A
#
# COMPACT_ATOMS: atom_id res chain seq x y z
N MET A 1 -65.33 -6.95 11.04
CA MET A 1 -64.17 -7.07 10.14
C MET A 1 -63.35 -5.80 10.24
N LEU A 2 -62.37 -5.74 11.15
CA LEU A 2 -61.44 -4.62 11.26
C LEU A 2 -60.11 -4.99 10.58
N LYS A 3 -59.75 -4.30 9.49
CA LYS A 3 -58.42 -4.38 8.88
C LYS A 3 -57.44 -3.61 9.76
N ARG A 4 -56.47 -4.30 10.35
CA ARG A 4 -55.28 -3.70 10.98
C ARG A 4 -54.27 -3.42 9.90
N THR A 5 -54.00 -2.15 9.61
CA THR A 5 -52.90 -1.68 8.79
C THR A 5 -51.65 -1.66 9.68
N VAL A 6 -50.65 -2.50 9.37
CA VAL A 6 -49.34 -2.47 10.00
C VAL A 6 -48.49 -1.46 9.19
N ILE A 7 -48.18 -0.35 9.81
CA ILE A 7 -47.24 0.64 9.26
C ILE A 7 -45.84 0.23 9.74
N SER A 8 -45.04 -0.32 8.82
CA SER A 8 -43.62 -0.55 9.05
C SER A 8 -42.87 0.77 8.93
N LEU A 9 -42.44 1.33 10.05
CA LEU A 9 -41.48 2.43 10.07
C LEU A 9 -40.09 1.80 9.81
N ALA A 10 -39.62 1.93 8.58
CA ALA A 10 -38.20 1.76 8.27
C ALA A 10 -37.46 3.01 8.77
N ALA A 11 -36.84 2.92 9.93
CA ALA A 11 -35.93 3.95 10.42
C ALA A 11 -34.64 3.90 9.58
N SER A 12 -34.56 4.77 8.58
CA SER A 12 -33.31 5.05 7.85
C SER A 12 -32.39 5.81 8.79
N TRP A 13 -31.42 5.14 9.36
CA TRP A 13 -30.31 5.78 10.05
C TRP A 13 -29.39 6.42 9.00
N LEU A 14 -29.67 7.66 8.65
CA LEU A 14 -28.69 8.55 8.05
C LEU A 14 -27.65 8.87 9.16
N VAL A 15 -26.57 8.10 9.19
CA VAL A 15 -25.35 8.50 9.90
C VAL A 15 -24.84 9.72 9.12
N ALA A 16 -25.04 10.90 9.66
CA ALA A 16 -24.32 12.09 9.22
C ALA A 16 -22.84 11.80 9.47
N ALA A 17 -22.12 11.42 8.41
CA ALA A 17 -20.67 11.43 8.41
C ALA A 17 -20.29 12.90 8.62
N SER A 18 -19.93 13.27 9.85
CA SER A 18 -19.20 14.49 10.12
C SER A 18 -17.91 14.36 9.31
N ALA A 19 -17.75 15.18 8.29
CA ALA A 19 -16.53 15.30 7.53
C ALA A 19 -15.45 15.87 8.48
N TRP A 20 -14.78 15.01 9.22
CA TRP A 20 -13.55 15.35 9.88
C TRP A 20 -12.52 15.46 8.75
N GLY A 21 -12.05 16.68 8.48
CA GLY A 21 -10.94 16.87 7.56
C GLY A 21 -9.73 16.07 8.03
N ALA A 22 -8.87 15.64 7.11
CA ALA A 22 -7.62 15.00 7.49
C ALA A 22 -6.89 15.88 8.51
N PRO A 23 -6.28 15.29 9.59
CA PRO A 23 -5.59 16.07 10.59
C PRO A 23 -4.43 16.83 9.97
N GLU A 24 -4.36 18.14 10.22
CA GLU A 24 -3.20 18.96 9.88
C GLU A 24 -2.19 18.88 11.03
N PHE A 25 -0.95 18.57 10.69
CA PHE A 25 0.13 18.49 11.65
C PHE A 25 0.96 19.78 11.64
N PRO A 26 1.24 20.38 12.81
CA PRO A 26 2.01 21.63 12.87
C PRO A 26 3.48 21.45 12.46
N THR A 27 3.98 20.22 12.48
CA THR A 27 5.34 19.81 12.10
C THR A 27 5.35 18.34 11.73
N ILE A 28 6.43 17.87 11.13
CA ILE A 28 6.66 16.43 10.95
C ILE A 28 6.74 15.75 12.32
N LEU A 29 6.00 14.67 12.48
CA LEU A 29 6.14 13.76 13.61
C LEU A 29 7.32 12.83 13.33
N TYR A 30 8.23 12.72 14.29
CA TYR A 30 9.44 11.92 14.15
C TYR A 30 9.70 11.16 15.43
N GLY A 31 9.80 9.84 15.36
CA GLY A 31 9.88 9.03 16.55
C GLY A 31 10.16 7.55 16.32
N ALA A 32 9.78 6.75 17.29
CA ALA A 32 9.93 5.30 17.26
C ALA A 32 8.78 4.62 18.04
N ALA A 33 8.45 3.40 17.66
CA ALA A 33 7.69 2.51 18.52
C ALA A 33 8.50 2.25 19.79
N TYR A 34 7.88 2.46 20.96
CA TYR A 34 8.52 2.36 22.25
C TYR A 34 7.77 1.39 23.16
N TYR A 35 8.36 0.23 23.39
CA TYR A 35 7.77 -0.83 24.22
C TYR A 35 8.57 -0.98 25.49
N HIS A 36 8.18 -0.19 26.50
CA HIS A 36 8.83 -0.21 27.82
C HIS A 36 8.77 -1.60 28.46
N GLU A 37 7.72 -2.35 28.18
CA GLU A 37 7.51 -3.73 28.64
C GLU A 37 8.54 -4.74 28.10
N TYR A 38 9.30 -4.40 27.08
CA TYR A 38 10.39 -5.22 26.54
C TYR A 38 11.75 -4.92 27.17
N MET A 39 11.81 -3.90 28.02
CA MET A 39 13.06 -3.36 28.58
C MET A 39 13.07 -3.40 30.10
N PRO A 40 14.25 -3.28 30.76
CA PRO A 40 14.31 -3.16 32.20
C PRO A 40 13.50 -1.99 32.74
N TYR A 41 12.70 -2.25 33.78
CA TYR A 41 11.73 -1.30 34.32
C TYR A 41 12.33 0.06 34.72
N GLU A 42 13.59 0.07 35.18
CA GLU A 42 14.29 1.26 35.66
C GLU A 42 14.80 2.17 34.55
N ARG A 43 14.77 1.71 33.32
CA ARG A 43 15.31 2.46 32.17
C ARG A 43 14.47 3.64 31.72
N LEU A 44 13.20 3.71 32.06
CA LEU A 44 12.26 4.68 31.52
C LEU A 44 12.81 6.10 31.47
N ASP A 45 13.33 6.61 32.57
CA ASP A 45 13.83 7.99 32.67
C ASP A 45 15.04 8.22 31.71
N LYS A 46 15.93 7.23 31.62
CA LYS A 46 17.08 7.26 30.71
C LYS A 46 16.62 7.24 29.27
N ASP A 47 15.69 6.36 28.90
CA ASP A 47 15.16 6.25 27.54
C ASP A 47 14.43 7.53 27.14
N VAL A 48 13.56 8.09 27.98
CA VAL A 48 12.87 9.36 27.73
C VAL A 48 13.87 10.50 27.50
N ALA A 49 14.95 10.56 28.30
CA ALA A 49 16.00 11.56 28.11
C ALA A 49 16.72 11.39 26.74
N MET A 50 17.02 10.15 26.34
CA MET A 50 17.67 9.85 25.06
C MET A 50 16.72 10.08 23.87
N ILE A 51 15.44 9.71 23.96
CA ILE A 51 14.41 9.98 22.96
C ILE A 51 14.30 11.49 22.69
N LYS A 52 14.23 12.27 23.77
CA LYS A 52 14.21 13.74 23.69
C LYS A 52 15.51 14.29 23.08
N ALA A 53 16.66 13.77 23.49
CA ALA A 53 17.98 14.19 22.98
C ALA A 53 18.16 13.83 21.51
N ALA A 54 17.51 12.76 21.00
CA ALA A 54 17.48 12.40 19.59
C ALA A 54 16.59 13.35 18.74
N GLY A 55 15.89 14.29 19.37
CA GLY A 55 14.97 15.19 18.65
C GLY A 55 13.62 14.59 18.32
N PHE A 56 13.28 13.45 18.89
CA PHE A 56 11.96 12.83 18.72
C PHE A 56 10.87 13.64 19.41
N ASN A 57 9.70 13.68 18.78
CA ASN A 57 8.52 14.41 19.27
C ASN A 57 7.28 13.53 19.42
N VAL A 58 7.35 12.26 19.01
CA VAL A 58 6.27 11.27 19.12
C VAL A 58 6.82 9.89 19.42
N VAL A 59 6.03 9.07 20.12
CA VAL A 59 6.23 7.62 20.26
C VAL A 59 4.91 6.90 20.12
N ARG A 60 4.97 5.66 19.63
CA ARG A 60 3.82 4.75 19.58
C ARG A 60 3.95 3.73 20.72
N LEU A 61 2.84 3.44 21.40
CA LEU A 61 2.79 2.59 22.59
C LEU A 61 1.62 1.60 22.51
N GLY A 62 1.81 0.42 23.04
CA GLY A 62 0.75 -0.39 23.61
C GLY A 62 -0.01 -1.35 22.72
N GLU A 63 0.28 -1.49 21.42
CA GLU A 63 -0.51 -2.33 20.51
C GLU A 63 -0.41 -3.85 20.79
N SER A 64 0.61 -4.34 21.50
CA SER A 64 0.80 -5.78 21.80
C SER A 64 0.55 -6.16 23.26
N THR A 65 -0.17 -5.36 24.01
CA THR A 65 -0.13 -5.40 25.48
C THR A 65 -1.44 -5.83 26.16
N TRP A 66 -2.35 -6.53 25.47
CA TRP A 66 -3.63 -6.93 26.08
C TRP A 66 -3.46 -7.64 27.43
N SER A 67 -2.54 -8.60 27.51
CA SER A 67 -2.28 -9.34 28.74
C SER A 67 -1.77 -8.48 29.91
N LEU A 68 -1.20 -7.30 29.64
CA LEU A 68 -0.80 -6.34 30.67
C LEU A 68 -1.95 -5.43 31.10
N TRP A 69 -2.82 -5.06 30.16
CA TRP A 69 -4.02 -4.28 30.45
C TRP A 69 -5.05 -5.09 31.22
N GLU A 70 -5.20 -6.37 30.84
CA GLU A 70 -6.19 -7.27 31.42
C GLU A 70 -5.56 -8.63 31.70
N PRO A 71 -4.76 -8.76 32.77
CA PRO A 71 -4.06 -10.00 33.12
C PRO A 71 -4.97 -11.15 33.52
N GLU A 72 -6.19 -10.85 33.98
CA GLU A 72 -7.26 -11.79 34.28
C GLU A 72 -8.58 -11.21 33.76
N ASP A 73 -9.54 -12.06 33.42
CA ASP A 73 -10.85 -11.64 32.94
C ASP A 73 -11.50 -10.58 33.86
N GLY A 74 -11.71 -9.37 33.31
CA GLY A 74 -12.33 -8.25 34.00
C GLY A 74 -11.42 -7.48 34.98
N ARG A 75 -10.16 -7.89 35.22
CA ARG A 75 -9.21 -7.18 36.04
C ARG A 75 -8.30 -6.30 35.16
N PHE A 76 -8.48 -4.98 35.27
CA PHE A 76 -7.74 -4.01 34.47
C PHE A 76 -6.63 -3.33 35.27
N GLU A 77 -5.45 -3.23 34.67
CA GLU A 77 -4.24 -2.58 35.23
C GLU A 77 -3.80 -1.46 34.26
N THR A 78 -3.78 -0.21 34.75
CA THR A 78 -3.40 0.97 33.92
C THR A 78 -2.09 1.61 34.36
N ALA A 79 -1.71 1.47 35.65
CA ALA A 79 -0.62 2.20 36.26
C ALA A 79 0.75 2.02 35.54
N TRP A 80 0.97 0.85 34.95
CA TRP A 80 2.21 0.56 34.23
C TRP A 80 2.37 1.44 32.97
N MET A 81 1.27 1.71 32.24
CA MET A 81 1.26 2.56 31.05
C MET A 81 1.10 4.04 31.42
N ASP A 82 0.34 4.36 32.46
CA ASP A 82 0.20 5.74 32.97
C ASP A 82 1.56 6.36 33.27
N ARG A 83 2.45 5.60 33.89
CA ARG A 83 3.83 5.99 34.18
C ARG A 83 4.60 6.37 32.90
N VAL A 84 4.45 5.59 31.80
CA VAL A 84 5.13 5.85 30.53
C VAL A 84 4.55 7.10 29.85
N VAL A 85 3.23 7.19 29.74
CA VAL A 85 2.54 8.33 29.11
C VAL A 85 2.84 9.63 29.86
N GLU A 86 2.89 9.59 31.20
CA GLU A 86 3.24 10.75 32.04
C GLU A 86 4.69 11.19 31.82
N ALA A 87 5.64 10.24 31.76
CA ALA A 87 7.06 10.54 31.54
C ALA A 87 7.30 11.16 30.16
N MET A 88 6.67 10.59 29.09
CA MET A 88 6.73 11.15 27.74
C MET A 88 6.11 12.56 27.71
N GLY A 89 4.95 12.76 28.32
CA GLY A 89 4.29 14.06 28.38
C GLY A 89 5.12 15.14 29.07
N LYS A 90 5.79 14.82 30.21
CA LYS A 90 6.72 15.73 30.91
C LYS A 90 7.92 16.12 30.04
N ALA A 91 8.34 15.22 29.16
CA ALA A 91 9.41 15.48 28.20
C ALA A 91 8.95 16.28 26.95
N GLY A 92 7.64 16.48 26.76
CA GLY A 92 7.05 17.13 25.60
C GLY A 92 6.90 16.21 24.38
N ILE A 93 6.99 14.88 24.60
CA ILE A 93 6.86 13.85 23.58
C ILE A 93 5.39 13.42 23.51
N LYS A 94 4.83 13.40 22.30
CA LYS A 94 3.44 12.97 22.06
C LYS A 94 3.35 11.46 21.96
N VAL A 95 2.15 10.93 22.15
CA VAL A 95 1.87 9.49 22.15
C VAL A 95 0.79 9.17 21.16
N ILE A 96 1.03 8.16 20.33
CA ILE A 96 0.01 7.41 19.59
C ILE A 96 -0.17 6.09 20.32
N MET A 97 -1.41 5.81 20.75
CA MET A 97 -1.71 4.60 21.50
C MET A 97 -2.31 3.53 20.60
N GLY A 98 -1.81 2.30 20.68
CA GLY A 98 -2.37 1.16 19.96
C GLY A 98 -3.54 0.51 20.73
N THR A 99 -4.55 0.01 20.01
CA THR A 99 -5.51 -0.95 20.57
C THR A 99 -4.87 -2.35 20.51
N PRO A 100 -4.66 -3.04 21.66
CA PRO A 100 -3.85 -4.25 21.71
C PRO A 100 -4.61 -5.51 21.30
N THR A 101 -5.33 -5.48 20.19
CA THR A 101 -6.30 -6.49 19.80
C THR A 101 -5.72 -7.63 18.97
N TYR A 102 -4.52 -7.46 18.38
CA TYR A 102 -3.89 -8.49 17.57
C TYR A 102 -3.18 -9.60 18.36
N SER A 103 -3.11 -9.48 19.67
CA SER A 103 -2.47 -10.45 20.57
C SER A 103 -3.39 -10.82 21.71
N LEU A 104 -3.83 -12.07 21.78
CA LEU A 104 -4.76 -12.57 22.80
C LEU A 104 -4.07 -12.78 24.15
N PRO A 105 -4.73 -12.50 25.30
CA PRO A 105 -4.25 -12.96 26.59
C PRO A 105 -4.49 -14.47 26.78
N ALA A 106 -3.63 -15.12 27.55
CA ALA A 106 -3.68 -16.57 27.76
C ALA A 106 -5.03 -17.05 28.36
N TRP A 107 -5.58 -16.29 29.30
CA TRP A 107 -6.85 -16.62 29.94
C TRP A 107 -8.01 -16.73 28.93
N MET A 108 -8.03 -15.83 27.93
CA MET A 108 -9.06 -15.82 26.88
C MET A 108 -8.95 -17.03 25.97
N ALA A 109 -7.74 -17.35 25.50
CA ALA A 109 -7.52 -18.53 24.65
C ALA A 109 -7.85 -19.84 25.40
N HIS A 110 -7.69 -19.87 26.73
CA HIS A 110 -8.02 -21.01 27.57
C HIS A 110 -9.53 -21.13 27.83
N GLN A 111 -10.22 -20.04 28.11
CA GLN A 111 -11.66 -20.04 28.40
C GLN A 111 -12.50 -20.12 27.13
N HIS A 112 -12.01 -19.59 26.00
CA HIS A 112 -12.70 -19.48 24.73
C HIS A 112 -11.82 -20.02 23.57
N PRO A 113 -11.48 -21.33 23.56
CA PRO A 113 -10.64 -21.91 22.51
C PRO A 113 -11.24 -21.78 21.09
N GLU A 114 -12.55 -21.60 20.98
CA GLU A 114 -13.27 -21.39 19.72
C GLU A 114 -12.87 -20.07 19.01
N ILE A 115 -12.27 -19.11 19.71
CA ILE A 115 -11.78 -17.86 19.11
C ILE A 115 -10.52 -18.05 18.29
N LEU A 116 -9.79 -19.14 18.47
CA LEU A 116 -8.59 -19.41 17.69
C LEU A 116 -8.96 -19.72 16.24
N ALA A 117 -8.15 -19.18 15.31
CA ALA A 117 -8.44 -19.34 13.89
C ALA A 117 -8.24 -20.79 13.43
N ARG A 118 -9.25 -21.34 12.77
CA ARG A 118 -9.15 -22.58 11.99
C ARG A 118 -8.57 -22.24 10.62
N ARG A 119 -7.49 -22.90 10.25
CA ARG A 119 -6.85 -22.74 8.95
C ARG A 119 -7.55 -23.57 7.87
N ALA A 120 -7.38 -23.17 6.61
CA ALA A 120 -7.64 -24.04 5.49
C ALA A 120 -6.87 -25.37 5.68
N GLY A 121 -7.52 -26.51 5.43
CA GLY A 121 -6.96 -27.84 5.76
C GLY A 121 -7.30 -28.34 7.18
N GLY A 122 -8.02 -27.58 8.00
CA GLY A 122 -8.70 -28.02 9.22
C GLY A 122 -7.91 -27.93 10.53
N GLY A 123 -6.66 -27.49 10.51
CA GLY A 123 -5.87 -27.26 11.74
C GLY A 123 -6.31 -25.99 12.47
N MET A 124 -6.40 -26.06 13.82
CA MET A 124 -6.60 -24.88 14.66
C MET A 124 -5.27 -24.22 14.99
N ASN A 125 -5.24 -22.89 15.06
CA ASN A 125 -4.13 -22.18 15.66
C ASN A 125 -4.05 -22.51 17.16
N SER A 126 -2.86 -22.33 17.73
CA SER A 126 -2.65 -22.43 19.18
C SER A 126 -2.29 -21.07 19.77
N TYR A 127 -2.51 -20.92 21.06
CA TYR A 127 -2.04 -19.76 21.79
C TYR A 127 -0.49 -19.65 21.73
N GLY A 128 0.03 -18.44 21.83
CA GLY A 128 1.47 -18.15 21.92
C GLY A 128 2.06 -17.42 20.72
N MET A 129 1.27 -17.19 19.68
CA MET A 129 1.64 -16.32 18.56
C MET A 129 0.66 -15.14 18.45
N ARG A 130 1.09 -14.06 17.81
CA ARG A 130 0.20 -12.96 17.45
C ARG A 130 -0.70 -13.36 16.28
N GLN A 131 -1.83 -12.67 16.09
CA GLN A 131 -2.68 -12.77 14.90
C GLN A 131 -3.20 -14.20 14.64
N ASN A 132 -3.61 -14.87 15.69
CA ASN A 132 -4.05 -16.27 15.66
C ASN A 132 -5.54 -16.48 15.96
N MET A 133 -6.32 -15.39 15.97
CA MET A 133 -7.76 -15.40 16.26
C MET A 133 -8.61 -15.33 14.97
N ASP A 134 -9.85 -15.76 15.10
CA ASP A 134 -10.93 -15.41 14.18
C ASP A 134 -11.57 -14.10 14.62
N THR A 135 -11.36 -13.04 13.85
CA THR A 135 -11.90 -11.70 14.13
C THR A 135 -13.43 -11.63 14.05
N ASP A 136 -14.10 -12.66 13.55
CA ASP A 136 -15.57 -12.79 13.53
C ASP A 136 -16.14 -13.47 14.76
N ALA A 137 -15.32 -14.13 15.57
CA ALA A 137 -15.77 -14.85 16.76
C ALA A 137 -16.48 -13.92 17.76
N PRO A 138 -17.73 -14.20 18.16
CA PRO A 138 -18.51 -13.32 19.04
C PRO A 138 -17.83 -13.05 20.40
N ALA A 139 -17.22 -14.08 21.00
CA ALA A 139 -16.51 -13.94 22.27
C ALA A 139 -15.30 -12.99 22.12
N TYR A 140 -14.50 -13.14 21.03
CA TYR A 140 -13.40 -12.23 20.78
C TYR A 140 -13.88 -10.77 20.62
N ARG A 141 -14.95 -10.54 19.83
CA ARG A 141 -15.53 -9.20 19.65
C ARG A 141 -15.99 -8.59 20.95
N PHE A 142 -16.64 -9.37 21.82
CA PHE A 142 -17.10 -8.89 23.14
C PHE A 142 -15.95 -8.40 24.00
N TYR A 143 -14.89 -9.19 24.12
CA TYR A 143 -13.74 -8.83 24.95
C TYR A 143 -12.91 -7.70 24.34
N ALA A 144 -12.71 -7.69 23.02
CA ALA A 144 -11.99 -6.61 22.33
C ALA A 144 -12.71 -5.27 22.49
N GLU A 145 -14.05 -5.22 22.35
CA GLU A 145 -14.84 -4.01 22.60
C GLU A 145 -14.67 -3.51 24.03
N ARG A 146 -14.79 -4.40 25.01
CA ARG A 146 -14.61 -4.08 26.44
C ARG A 146 -13.25 -3.42 26.69
N LEU A 147 -12.20 -4.02 26.15
CA LEU A 147 -10.83 -3.53 26.29
C LEU A 147 -10.66 -2.15 25.62
N ILE A 148 -11.05 -2.02 24.35
CA ILE A 148 -10.93 -0.75 23.58
C ILE A 148 -11.64 0.38 24.34
N ARG A 149 -12.92 0.17 24.71
CA ARG A 149 -13.69 1.19 25.43
C ARG A 149 -13.03 1.59 26.75
N ARG A 150 -12.44 0.63 27.47
CA ARG A 150 -11.78 0.89 28.75
C ARG A 150 -10.52 1.73 28.59
N ILE A 151 -9.64 1.37 27.67
CA ILE A 151 -8.36 2.05 27.46
C ILE A 151 -8.60 3.45 26.86
N VAL A 152 -9.44 3.55 25.84
CA VAL A 152 -9.68 4.81 25.14
C VAL A 152 -10.33 5.83 26.07
N ALA A 153 -11.33 5.44 26.84
CA ALA A 153 -11.97 6.30 27.83
C ALA A 153 -10.99 6.77 28.94
N HIS A 154 -10.00 5.95 29.28
CA HIS A 154 -8.99 6.30 30.28
C HIS A 154 -8.09 7.46 29.82
N TYR A 155 -7.72 7.51 28.51
CA TYR A 155 -6.83 8.53 27.96
C TYR A 155 -7.53 9.63 27.14
N LYS A 156 -8.86 9.68 27.10
CA LYS A 156 -9.61 10.62 26.25
C LYS A 156 -9.28 12.09 26.48
N ASP A 157 -8.99 12.45 27.72
CA ASP A 157 -8.70 13.85 28.13
C ASP A 157 -7.20 14.12 28.27
N ASN A 158 -6.34 13.13 28.00
CA ASN A 158 -4.89 13.28 28.12
C ASN A 158 -4.34 14.05 26.90
N PRO A 159 -3.76 15.26 27.07
CA PRO A 159 -3.30 16.10 25.98
C PRO A 159 -2.04 15.56 25.29
N ASN A 160 -1.39 14.57 25.87
CA ASN A 160 -0.19 13.94 25.31
C ASN A 160 -0.54 12.80 24.35
N VAL A 161 -1.71 12.15 24.52
CA VAL A 161 -2.21 11.14 23.59
C VAL A 161 -2.92 11.88 22.45
N ILE A 162 -2.29 11.87 21.25
CA ILE A 162 -2.74 12.63 20.08
C ILE A 162 -3.48 11.77 19.07
N GLY A 163 -3.39 10.45 19.16
CA GLY A 163 -4.03 9.54 18.22
C GLY A 163 -4.09 8.11 18.73
N TRP A 164 -4.87 7.33 17.99
CA TRP A 164 -5.08 5.90 18.23
C TRP A 164 -4.77 5.12 16.97
N GLN A 165 -3.89 4.14 17.08
CA GLN A 165 -3.74 3.10 16.06
C GLN A 165 -4.68 1.95 16.40
N VAL A 166 -5.61 1.61 15.51
CA VAL A 166 -6.49 0.46 15.69
C VAL A 166 -5.83 -0.80 15.18
N ASP A 167 -5.72 -1.81 16.04
CA ASP A 167 -5.07 -3.09 15.78
C ASP A 167 -3.62 -2.93 15.27
N ASN A 168 -3.06 -3.97 14.66
CA ASN A 168 -1.71 -3.94 14.07
C ASN A 168 -1.64 -4.86 12.85
N GLU A 169 -1.26 -4.31 11.70
CA GLU A 169 -1.03 -5.06 10.46
C GLU A 169 -2.15 -6.08 10.16
N THR A 170 -3.38 -5.66 10.30
CA THR A 170 -4.54 -6.56 10.26
C THR A 170 -4.70 -7.18 8.89
N ALA A 171 -4.83 -8.49 8.86
CA ALA A 171 -5.14 -9.30 7.68
C ALA A 171 -6.27 -10.29 7.99
N SER A 172 -6.66 -11.08 7.02
CA SER A 172 -7.71 -12.11 7.21
C SER A 172 -7.27 -13.28 8.08
N TYR A 173 -5.97 -13.44 8.28
CA TYR A 173 -5.30 -14.55 8.99
C TYR A 173 -5.67 -15.94 8.50
N GLY A 174 -6.32 -16.05 7.35
CA GLY A 174 -6.77 -17.31 6.75
C GLY A 174 -7.80 -18.08 7.60
N ALA A 175 -8.53 -17.40 8.49
CA ALA A 175 -9.53 -18.01 9.34
C ALA A 175 -10.71 -18.56 8.53
N THR A 176 -11.04 -19.83 8.78
CA THR A 176 -12.14 -20.58 8.13
C THR A 176 -13.09 -21.21 9.16
N ASN A 177 -13.23 -20.57 10.32
CA ASN A 177 -14.13 -21.02 11.40
C ASN A 177 -15.58 -21.11 10.92
N ASP A 178 -16.41 -21.82 11.64
CA ASP A 178 -17.81 -22.04 11.25
C ASP A 178 -18.60 -20.73 11.17
N ASP A 179 -18.43 -19.83 12.13
CA ASP A 179 -19.05 -18.50 12.10
C ASP A 179 -18.66 -17.69 10.87
N SER A 180 -17.37 -17.65 10.53
CA SER A 180 -16.87 -17.00 9.33
C SER A 180 -17.42 -17.61 8.06
N PHE A 181 -17.53 -18.95 7.99
CA PHE A 181 -18.06 -19.63 6.82
C PHE A 181 -19.56 -19.39 6.62
N ILE A 182 -20.35 -19.40 7.70
CA ILE A 182 -21.77 -19.06 7.65
C ILE A 182 -21.99 -17.62 7.17
N ARG A 183 -21.16 -16.69 7.64
CA ARG A 183 -21.19 -15.30 7.16
C ARG A 183 -20.85 -15.19 5.68
N PHE A 184 -19.89 -16.00 5.19
CA PHE A 184 -19.59 -16.08 3.76
C PHE A 184 -20.78 -16.60 2.94
N GLN A 185 -21.48 -17.63 3.40
CA GLN A 185 -22.71 -18.10 2.76
C GLN A 185 -23.76 -16.98 2.67
N HIS A 186 -24.02 -16.26 3.77
CA HIS A 186 -24.96 -15.13 3.78
C HIS A 186 -24.52 -13.98 2.84
N TYR A 187 -23.21 -13.73 2.74
CA TYR A 187 -22.67 -12.76 1.78
C TYR A 187 -22.98 -13.18 0.33
N LEU A 188 -22.77 -14.44 -0.01
CA LEU A 188 -23.08 -14.97 -1.34
C LEU A 188 -24.58 -14.97 -1.62
N GLU A 189 -25.41 -15.36 -0.65
CA GLU A 189 -26.87 -15.31 -0.75
C GLU A 189 -27.34 -13.88 -1.06
N LYS A 190 -26.84 -12.88 -0.34
CA LYS A 190 -27.15 -11.47 -0.61
C LYS A 190 -26.72 -11.03 -1.99
N LYS A 191 -25.55 -11.50 -2.48
CA LYS A 191 -24.98 -11.10 -3.75
C LYS A 191 -25.65 -11.75 -4.96
N PHE A 192 -25.89 -13.06 -4.91
CA PHE A 192 -26.36 -13.85 -6.03
C PHE A 192 -27.86 -14.20 -5.97
N GLY A 193 -28.46 -14.10 -4.79
CA GLY A 193 -29.88 -14.38 -4.54
C GLY A 193 -30.20 -15.86 -4.44
N THR A 194 -29.76 -16.69 -5.41
CA THR A 194 -30.01 -18.12 -5.40
C THR A 194 -28.76 -18.93 -5.76
N PRO A 195 -28.65 -20.21 -5.32
CA PRO A 195 -27.56 -21.11 -5.71
C PRO A 195 -27.44 -21.31 -7.23
N GLU A 196 -28.57 -21.29 -7.95
CA GLU A 196 -28.57 -21.40 -9.42
C GLU A 196 -27.92 -20.21 -10.09
N ASN A 197 -28.19 -18.97 -9.62
CA ASN A 197 -27.57 -17.76 -10.13
C ASN A 197 -26.06 -17.78 -9.88
N LEU A 198 -25.62 -18.18 -8.69
CA LEU A 198 -24.23 -18.36 -8.35
C LEU A 198 -23.59 -19.43 -9.24
N SER A 199 -24.21 -20.61 -9.37
CA SER A 199 -23.72 -21.72 -10.20
C SER A 199 -23.52 -21.27 -11.66
N LYS A 200 -24.44 -20.47 -12.19
CA LYS A 200 -24.35 -19.88 -13.52
C LYS A 200 -23.22 -18.86 -13.64
N ALA A 201 -23.09 -17.97 -12.66
CA ALA A 201 -22.05 -16.93 -12.65
C ALA A 201 -20.62 -17.52 -12.57
N TRP A 202 -20.45 -18.61 -11.86
CA TRP A 202 -19.16 -19.29 -11.67
C TRP A 202 -18.94 -20.46 -12.64
N PHE A 203 -19.87 -20.75 -13.56
CA PHE A 203 -19.82 -21.87 -14.52
C PHE A 203 -19.67 -23.25 -13.84
N LEU A 204 -20.35 -23.48 -12.72
CA LEU A 204 -20.23 -24.70 -11.93
C LEU A 204 -20.76 -25.96 -12.63
N ASN A 205 -21.48 -25.82 -13.75
CA ASN A 205 -21.82 -26.95 -14.62
C ASN A 205 -20.58 -27.61 -15.24
N TYR A 206 -19.44 -26.91 -15.28
CA TYR A 206 -18.15 -27.52 -15.58
C TYR A 206 -17.77 -28.51 -14.46
N TRP A 207 -17.54 -29.77 -14.83
CA TRP A 207 -17.35 -30.90 -13.92
C TRP A 207 -18.56 -31.22 -13.02
N GLY A 208 -19.76 -30.72 -13.31
CA GLY A 208 -20.98 -31.04 -12.60
C GLY A 208 -21.05 -30.56 -11.15
N GLN A 209 -20.47 -29.39 -10.85
CA GLN A 209 -20.35 -28.81 -9.50
C GLN A 209 -21.50 -27.86 -9.12
N ASN A 210 -22.64 -27.92 -9.83
CA ASN A 210 -23.78 -27.04 -9.54
C ASN A 210 -24.28 -27.22 -8.10
N LEU A 211 -24.58 -26.09 -7.45
CA LEU A 211 -25.19 -26.05 -6.15
C LEU A 211 -26.71 -25.99 -6.31
N HIS A 212 -27.44 -26.72 -5.45
CA HIS A 212 -28.89 -26.73 -5.40
C HIS A 212 -29.41 -26.02 -4.15
N THR A 213 -28.65 -26.06 -3.07
CA THR A 213 -28.91 -25.34 -1.82
C THR A 213 -27.66 -24.58 -1.38
N TRP A 214 -27.78 -23.66 -0.43
CA TRP A 214 -26.65 -22.94 0.12
C TRP A 214 -25.76 -23.85 1.00
N GLU A 215 -26.32 -24.90 1.57
CA GLU A 215 -25.59 -25.91 2.34
C GLU A 215 -24.63 -26.76 1.47
N ASP A 216 -24.86 -26.81 0.16
CA ASP A 216 -23.96 -27.49 -0.79
C ASP A 216 -22.65 -26.73 -1.01
N LEU A 217 -22.53 -25.47 -0.54
CA LEU A 217 -21.32 -24.66 -0.73
C LEU A 217 -20.13 -25.32 -0.03
N PRO A 218 -19.04 -25.66 -0.77
CA PRO A 218 -17.89 -26.28 -0.17
C PRO A 218 -17.08 -25.29 0.68
N ARG A 219 -16.31 -25.81 1.61
CA ARG A 219 -15.33 -25.00 2.35
C ARG A 219 -14.20 -24.52 1.43
N PRO A 220 -13.51 -23.42 1.75
CA PRO A 220 -12.49 -22.82 0.85
C PRO A 220 -11.29 -23.74 0.61
N ASP A 221 -11.01 -24.67 1.51
CA ASP A 221 -9.91 -25.63 1.41
C ASP A 221 -10.11 -26.68 0.30
N SER A 222 -11.35 -26.89 -0.16
CA SER A 222 -11.70 -27.84 -1.23
C SER A 222 -12.22 -27.19 -2.51
N ALA A 223 -12.40 -25.88 -2.53
CA ALA A 223 -12.96 -25.17 -3.69
C ALA A 223 -11.97 -25.05 -4.84
N GLN A 224 -12.41 -25.39 -6.06
CA GLN A 224 -11.61 -25.32 -7.29
C GLN A 224 -12.03 -24.17 -8.23
N SER A 225 -13.25 -23.68 -8.13
CA SER A 225 -13.79 -22.63 -8.99
C SER A 225 -13.03 -21.31 -8.84
N THR A 226 -12.63 -20.69 -9.96
CA THR A 226 -12.00 -19.36 -9.97
C THR A 226 -12.94 -18.29 -9.41
N GLY A 227 -14.23 -18.37 -9.70
CA GLY A 227 -15.26 -17.49 -9.12
C GLY A 227 -15.34 -17.62 -7.60
N TYR A 228 -15.29 -18.85 -7.06
CA TYR A 228 -15.26 -19.09 -5.62
C TYR A 228 -14.02 -18.42 -4.96
N LYS A 229 -12.84 -18.68 -5.51
CA LYS A 229 -11.59 -18.16 -4.95
C LYS A 229 -11.56 -16.63 -4.96
N LEU A 230 -12.05 -16.00 -6.03
CA LEU A 230 -12.18 -14.56 -6.11
C LEU A 230 -13.16 -14.02 -5.07
N GLU A 231 -14.33 -14.64 -4.91
CA GLU A 231 -15.32 -14.22 -3.91
C GLU A 231 -14.85 -14.46 -2.46
N TRP A 232 -14.12 -15.54 -2.22
CA TRP A 232 -13.48 -15.75 -0.92
C TRP A 232 -12.45 -14.67 -0.60
N SER A 233 -11.64 -14.24 -1.59
CA SER A 233 -10.70 -13.13 -1.42
C SER A 233 -11.42 -11.82 -1.12
N ARG A 234 -12.49 -11.49 -1.86
CA ARG A 234 -13.34 -10.31 -1.61
C ARG A 234 -13.99 -10.35 -0.23
N TRP A 235 -14.49 -11.52 0.17
CA TRP A 235 -15.06 -11.75 1.50
C TRP A 235 -14.01 -11.53 2.60
N SER A 236 -12.82 -12.10 2.43
CA SER A 236 -11.71 -11.93 3.38
C SER A 236 -11.33 -10.47 3.55
N GLN A 237 -11.24 -9.70 2.46
CA GLN A 237 -11.00 -8.25 2.48
C GLN A 237 -12.12 -7.48 3.18
N MET A 238 -13.37 -7.87 2.95
CA MET A 238 -14.53 -7.24 3.60
C MET A 238 -14.52 -7.48 5.12
N ARG A 239 -14.17 -8.69 5.58
CA ARG A 239 -14.01 -8.99 7.02
C ARG A 239 -12.99 -8.08 7.69
N VAL A 240 -11.83 -7.90 7.07
CA VAL A 240 -10.78 -6.99 7.56
C VAL A 240 -11.29 -5.55 7.60
N THR A 241 -11.96 -5.12 6.54
CA THR A 241 -12.57 -3.79 6.48
C THR A 241 -13.58 -3.58 7.61
N ASP A 242 -14.52 -4.50 7.78
CA ASP A 242 -15.57 -4.44 8.80
C ASP A 242 -14.97 -4.44 10.22
N PHE A 243 -13.93 -5.23 10.44
CA PHE A 243 -13.24 -5.31 11.72
C PHE A 243 -12.55 -3.98 12.09
N LEU A 244 -11.81 -3.40 11.16
CA LEU A 244 -11.10 -2.14 11.40
C LEU A 244 -12.06 -0.94 11.48
N HIS A 245 -13.14 -0.92 10.67
CA HIS A 245 -14.19 0.08 10.79
C HIS A 245 -14.88 0.04 12.16
N TRP A 246 -15.18 -1.17 12.64
CA TRP A 246 -15.76 -1.38 13.96
C TRP A 246 -14.84 -0.87 15.07
N GLN A 247 -13.55 -1.19 15.04
CA GLN A 247 -12.59 -0.68 16.03
C GLN A 247 -12.48 0.85 15.95
N ALA A 248 -12.35 1.41 14.75
CA ALA A 248 -12.29 2.85 14.56
C ALA A 248 -13.54 3.56 15.11
N GLN A 249 -14.73 2.97 14.94
CA GLN A 249 -15.98 3.47 15.52
C GLN A 249 -15.93 3.47 17.03
N LEU A 250 -15.53 2.34 17.66
CA LEU A 250 -15.41 2.23 19.11
C LEU A 250 -14.46 3.27 19.70
N VAL A 251 -13.31 3.48 19.03
CA VAL A 251 -12.35 4.52 19.44
C VAL A 251 -13.01 5.90 19.36
N ARG A 252 -13.68 6.24 18.27
CA ARG A 252 -14.35 7.56 18.13
C ARG A 252 -15.44 7.82 19.16
N GLU A 253 -16.18 6.77 19.56
CA GLU A 253 -17.21 6.89 20.61
C GLU A 253 -16.61 7.24 21.97
N CYS A 254 -15.34 6.89 22.24
CA CYS A 254 -14.72 7.02 23.54
C CYS A 254 -13.57 8.04 23.58
N ALA A 255 -12.94 8.36 22.46
CA ALA A 255 -11.77 9.23 22.36
C ALA A 255 -12.12 10.71 22.52
N GLY A 256 -11.10 11.51 22.85
CA GLY A 256 -11.21 12.97 22.84
C GLY A 256 -11.25 13.53 21.42
N PRO A 257 -11.88 14.69 21.21
CA PRO A 257 -12.15 15.25 19.87
C PRO A 257 -10.89 15.67 19.10
N ARG A 258 -9.73 15.68 19.71
CA ARG A 258 -8.44 16.00 19.09
C ARG A 258 -7.56 14.79 18.85
N GLN A 259 -8.02 13.60 19.16
CA GLN A 259 -7.30 12.35 19.00
C GLN A 259 -7.72 11.73 17.65
N PHE A 260 -6.79 11.62 16.70
CA PHE A 260 -7.06 11.01 15.40
C PHE A 260 -7.05 9.48 15.48
N VAL A 261 -7.63 8.84 14.47
CA VAL A 261 -7.61 7.38 14.32
C VAL A 261 -6.81 7.02 13.08
N THR A 262 -5.87 6.11 13.23
CA THR A 262 -5.07 5.52 12.17
C THR A 262 -5.03 4.01 12.28
N HIS A 263 -4.47 3.35 11.27
CA HIS A 263 -4.09 1.94 11.24
C HIS A 263 -2.77 1.82 10.48
N ASP A 264 -1.92 0.89 10.86
CA ASP A 264 -0.64 0.60 10.26
C ASP A 264 -0.76 -0.58 9.27
N PHE A 265 -0.96 -0.30 8.00
CA PHE A 265 -0.94 -1.36 6.98
C PHE A 265 0.44 -2.01 6.92
N ALA A 266 0.50 -3.35 6.82
CA ALA A 266 1.73 -4.15 6.68
C ALA A 266 2.39 -3.96 5.29
N GLY A 267 2.71 -2.75 4.92
CA GLY A 267 3.06 -2.34 3.56
C GLY A 267 1.82 -2.03 2.70
N ALA A 268 2.04 -1.78 1.43
CA ALA A 268 1.00 -1.41 0.47
C ALA A 268 0.67 -2.55 -0.51
N MET A 269 -0.49 -2.48 -1.14
CA MET A 269 -0.92 -3.37 -2.23
C MET A 269 -1.16 -4.83 -1.81
N HIS A 270 -1.78 -5.05 -0.66
CA HIS A 270 -2.13 -6.38 -0.19
C HIS A 270 -3.25 -7.05 -1.01
N GLY A 271 -3.14 -8.38 -1.16
CA GLY A 271 -4.17 -9.19 -1.83
C GLY A 271 -5.39 -9.47 -0.96
N ASP A 272 -5.23 -9.54 0.36
CA ASP A 272 -6.27 -9.90 1.34
C ASP A 272 -6.74 -8.73 2.22
N VAL A 273 -6.30 -7.51 1.93
CA VAL A 273 -6.77 -6.27 2.57
C VAL A 273 -7.23 -5.29 1.50
N ASN A 274 -8.39 -4.68 1.68
CA ASN A 274 -8.85 -3.57 0.86
C ASN A 274 -8.51 -2.24 1.54
N GLU A 275 -7.26 -1.80 1.39
CA GLU A 275 -6.75 -0.59 2.04
C GLU A 275 -7.59 0.65 1.68
N ASN A 276 -8.08 0.74 0.43
CA ASN A 276 -8.94 1.83 0.00
C ASN A 276 -10.28 1.85 0.77
N ALA A 277 -10.85 0.68 1.05
CA ALA A 277 -12.06 0.58 1.85
C ALA A 277 -11.78 0.88 3.33
N VAL A 278 -10.72 0.29 3.90
CA VAL A 278 -10.31 0.52 5.31
C VAL A 278 -10.03 2.00 5.57
N ALA A 279 -9.30 2.67 4.69
CA ALA A 279 -8.92 4.08 4.84
C ALA A 279 -10.12 5.03 5.01
N LYS A 280 -11.32 4.66 4.55
CA LYS A 280 -12.55 5.46 4.73
C LYS A 280 -12.93 5.63 6.19
N ALA A 281 -12.55 4.68 7.07
CA ALA A 281 -12.80 4.77 8.50
C ALA A 281 -11.67 5.46 9.28
N LEU A 282 -10.53 5.72 8.68
CA LEU A 282 -9.39 6.37 9.31
C LEU A 282 -9.42 7.88 9.10
N ASP A 283 -8.84 8.64 10.02
CA ASP A 283 -8.61 10.08 9.82
C ASP A 283 -7.39 10.30 8.92
N VAL A 284 -6.34 9.51 9.12
CA VAL A 284 -5.13 9.48 8.32
C VAL A 284 -4.67 8.02 8.16
N PRO A 285 -4.31 7.54 6.94
CA PRO A 285 -3.77 6.20 6.78
C PRO A 285 -2.34 6.12 7.31
N GLY A 286 -2.00 5.01 7.95
CA GLY A 286 -0.64 4.65 8.33
C GLY A 286 -0.15 3.43 7.54
N VAL A 287 1.15 3.31 7.36
CA VAL A 287 1.74 2.18 6.64
C VAL A 287 3.13 1.87 7.17
N ASN A 288 3.44 0.59 7.27
CA ASN A 288 4.77 0.09 7.62
C ASN A 288 5.58 -0.05 6.32
N ILE A 289 6.61 0.77 6.15
CA ILE A 289 7.43 0.78 4.94
C ILE A 289 8.84 0.36 5.28
N TYR A 290 9.17 -0.87 4.98
CA TYR A 290 10.53 -1.41 5.11
C TYR A 290 11.19 -1.55 3.75
N HIS A 291 12.49 -1.29 3.70
CA HIS A 291 13.29 -1.56 2.51
C HIS A 291 14.34 -2.64 2.83
N TRP A 292 14.46 -3.62 1.94
CA TRP A 292 15.25 -4.85 2.16
C TRP A 292 16.51 -4.91 1.30
N SER A 293 16.79 -3.86 0.53
CA SER A 293 17.91 -3.86 -0.41
C SER A 293 19.24 -3.70 0.31
N PRO A 294 20.30 -4.41 -0.13
CA PRO A 294 21.65 -4.04 0.24
C PRO A 294 21.92 -2.57 -0.07
N GLN A 295 22.74 -1.94 0.74
CA GLN A 295 22.93 -0.48 0.79
C GLN A 295 23.35 0.12 -0.57
N GLU A 296 24.15 -0.60 -1.36
CA GLU A 296 24.59 -0.17 -2.69
C GLU A 296 23.43 -0.04 -3.69
N TYR A 297 22.32 -0.74 -3.43
CA TYR A 297 21.13 -0.73 -4.28
C TYR A 297 20.01 0.17 -3.77
N TYR A 298 20.19 0.78 -2.59
CA TYR A 298 19.21 1.71 -2.05
C TYR A 298 19.01 2.90 -2.99
N ASN A 299 17.76 3.23 -3.29
CA ASN A 299 17.41 4.28 -4.23
C ASN A 299 16.03 4.92 -3.99
N GLY A 300 15.36 4.63 -2.90
CA GLY A 300 14.07 5.21 -2.52
C GLY A 300 12.85 4.74 -3.33
N ALA A 301 13.02 3.90 -4.37
CA ALA A 301 11.91 3.56 -5.26
C ALA A 301 10.80 2.73 -4.59
N ASP A 302 11.17 1.79 -3.71
CA ASP A 302 10.19 0.99 -2.99
C ASP A 302 9.41 1.82 -1.97
N GLN A 303 10.06 2.78 -1.31
CA GLN A 303 9.38 3.73 -0.42
C GLN A 303 8.42 4.62 -1.21
N ALA A 304 8.86 5.15 -2.37
CA ALA A 304 8.02 5.97 -3.23
C ALA A 304 6.78 5.22 -3.71
N LEU A 305 6.91 3.96 -4.14
CA LEU A 305 5.79 3.12 -4.56
C LEU A 305 4.74 2.97 -3.44
N GLN A 306 5.18 2.60 -2.25
CA GLN A 306 4.29 2.39 -1.11
C GLN A 306 3.68 3.70 -0.61
N ALA A 307 4.45 4.79 -0.64
CA ALA A 307 3.99 6.12 -0.30
C ALA A 307 2.94 6.64 -1.28
N ASP A 308 3.18 6.54 -2.60
CA ASP A 308 2.25 6.95 -3.64
C ASP A 308 0.93 6.19 -3.54
N PHE A 309 0.99 4.88 -3.28
CA PHE A 309 -0.20 4.07 -3.05
C PHE A 309 -0.96 4.52 -1.80
N THR A 310 -0.28 4.66 -0.66
CA THR A 310 -0.91 5.01 0.62
C THR A 310 -1.49 6.43 0.60
N ARG A 311 -0.77 7.38 0.01
CA ARG A 311 -1.25 8.76 -0.21
C ARG A 311 -2.54 8.77 -1.05
N SER A 312 -2.64 7.92 -2.05
CA SER A 312 -3.80 7.82 -2.95
C SER A 312 -5.06 7.28 -2.27
N LEU A 313 -4.95 6.56 -1.15
CA LEU A 313 -6.11 5.99 -0.43
C LEU A 313 -7.12 7.07 0.03
N LYS A 314 -6.61 8.27 0.38
CA LYS A 314 -7.44 9.42 0.81
C LYS A 314 -7.14 10.71 0.04
N GLY A 315 -6.27 10.67 -0.97
CA GLY A 315 -5.86 11.87 -1.72
C GLY A 315 -5.12 12.91 -0.87
N GLY A 316 -4.39 12.47 0.17
CA GLY A 316 -3.71 13.36 1.12
C GLY A 316 -2.50 12.72 1.79
N ASN A 317 -1.96 13.39 2.81
CA ASN A 317 -0.81 12.90 3.56
C ASN A 317 -1.11 11.60 4.32
N PHE A 318 -0.05 10.91 4.72
CA PHE A 318 -0.10 9.64 5.44
C PHE A 318 0.96 9.60 6.55
N LEU A 319 0.95 8.53 7.34
CA LEU A 319 1.93 8.28 8.40
C LEU A 319 2.77 7.06 8.03
N VAL A 320 4.09 7.16 8.15
CA VAL A 320 4.96 5.97 8.18
C VAL A 320 5.03 5.53 9.62
N THR A 321 4.30 4.49 9.92
CA THR A 321 4.11 3.96 11.27
C THR A 321 5.22 3.01 11.71
N GLU A 322 5.95 2.46 10.72
CA GLU A 322 7.18 1.71 10.95
C GLU A 322 8.11 1.82 9.74
N THR A 323 9.40 2.01 10.01
CA THR A 323 10.46 1.89 9.01
C THR A 323 11.75 1.37 9.65
N ASN A 324 12.76 1.10 8.83
CA ASN A 324 14.06 0.58 9.27
C ASN A 324 14.76 1.56 10.21
N ALA A 325 15.12 1.09 11.42
CA ALA A 325 16.08 1.81 12.26
C ALA A 325 17.53 1.44 11.89
N GLN A 326 17.89 0.17 11.90
CA GLN A 326 19.21 -0.32 11.49
C GLN A 326 19.05 -1.47 10.49
N THR A 327 18.93 -2.69 10.96
CA THR A 327 18.72 -3.88 10.14
C THR A 327 17.40 -4.51 10.48
N THR A 328 16.80 -5.15 9.48
CA THR A 328 15.48 -5.79 9.59
C THR A 328 15.61 -7.21 9.10
N ASP A 329 15.24 -8.16 9.89
CA ASP A 329 14.93 -9.55 9.52
C ASP A 329 14.64 -10.37 10.78
N TRP A 330 13.92 -11.46 10.61
CA TRP A 330 13.72 -12.48 11.64
C TRP A 330 14.87 -13.48 11.69
N SER A 331 15.86 -13.34 10.83
CA SER A 331 17.06 -14.19 10.77
C SER A 331 18.32 -13.34 10.65
N SER A 332 19.48 -13.98 10.78
CA SER A 332 20.78 -13.33 10.54
C SER A 332 21.16 -13.23 9.06
N SER A 333 20.26 -13.59 8.13
CA SER A 333 20.61 -13.79 6.72
C SER A 333 20.65 -12.50 5.90
N PHE A 334 19.96 -11.43 6.36
CA PHE A 334 19.78 -10.18 5.59
C PHE A 334 20.11 -8.95 6.45
N GLN A 335 21.26 -8.98 7.10
CA GLN A 335 21.72 -7.92 8.01
C GLN A 335 22.54 -6.87 7.26
N TYR A 336 21.86 -5.90 6.61
CA TYR A 336 22.47 -4.82 5.83
C TYR A 336 22.28 -3.46 6.54
N PRO A 337 23.18 -3.08 7.50
CA PRO A 337 23.04 -1.78 8.17
C PRO A 337 23.26 -0.63 7.17
N PRO A 338 22.44 0.42 7.20
CA PRO A 338 22.59 1.57 6.32
C PRO A 338 23.98 2.22 6.38
N TYR A 339 24.47 2.73 5.25
CA TYR A 339 25.69 3.54 5.19
C TYR A 339 25.45 4.93 5.79
N ASP A 340 26.53 5.65 6.09
CA ASP A 340 26.45 7.03 6.55
C ASP A 340 25.75 7.90 5.52
N GLY A 341 24.74 8.65 5.96
CA GLY A 341 23.84 9.46 5.13
C GLY A 341 22.53 8.77 4.74
N GLN A 342 22.50 7.44 4.61
CA GLN A 342 21.29 6.71 4.20
C GLN A 342 20.16 6.78 5.23
N PHE A 343 20.44 6.78 6.54
CA PHE A 343 19.40 7.00 7.57
C PHE A 343 18.66 8.33 7.37
N ARG A 344 19.42 9.36 6.99
CA ARG A 344 18.85 10.68 6.74
C ARG A 344 18.07 10.71 5.42
N GLU A 345 18.60 10.14 4.34
CA GLU A 345 17.91 10.03 3.06
C GLU A 345 16.60 9.25 3.18
N ASP A 346 16.58 8.16 3.95
CA ASP A 346 15.38 7.35 4.20
C ASP A 346 14.25 8.21 4.75
N VAL A 347 14.49 8.95 5.82
CA VAL A 347 13.49 9.82 6.45
C VAL A 347 12.97 10.88 5.47
N TYR A 348 13.88 11.55 4.77
CA TYR A 348 13.48 12.60 3.83
C TYR A 348 12.83 12.05 2.57
N THR A 349 13.12 10.79 2.17
CA THR A 349 12.40 10.08 1.10
C THR A 349 10.92 9.91 1.46
N HIS A 350 10.61 9.48 2.67
CA HIS A 350 9.22 9.38 3.14
C HIS A 350 8.53 10.76 3.15
N ILE A 351 9.19 11.78 3.69
CA ILE A 351 8.63 13.15 3.78
C ILE A 351 8.41 13.73 2.37
N ALA A 352 9.36 13.55 1.45
CA ALA A 352 9.26 14.02 0.06
C ALA A 352 8.12 13.36 -0.72
N ASN A 353 7.65 12.19 -0.27
CA ASN A 353 6.49 11.49 -0.82
C ASN A 353 5.19 11.74 -0.02
N GLY A 354 5.20 12.70 0.92
CA GLY A 354 4.00 13.19 1.60
C GLY A 354 3.75 12.62 3.00
N ALA A 355 4.70 11.93 3.61
CA ALA A 355 4.57 11.47 4.99
C ALA A 355 4.58 12.65 5.98
N ASN A 356 3.61 12.69 6.89
CA ASN A 356 3.57 13.61 8.03
C ASN A 356 4.21 13.04 9.30
N MET A 357 4.51 11.75 9.30
CA MET A 357 5.21 11.05 10.37
C MET A 357 6.19 10.05 9.78
N VAL A 358 7.34 9.93 10.43
CA VAL A 358 8.29 8.82 10.21
C VAL A 358 8.64 8.23 11.57
N GLU A 359 8.29 6.97 11.77
CA GLU A 359 8.46 6.26 13.01
C GLU A 359 9.25 4.97 12.79
N TYR A 360 10.31 4.78 13.57
CA TYR A 360 11.15 3.59 13.48
C TYR A 360 10.53 2.40 14.20
N TRP A 361 10.59 1.25 13.62
CA TRP A 361 10.54 -0.02 14.32
C TRP A 361 11.96 -0.44 14.68
N HIS A 362 12.42 -0.36 15.93
CA HIS A 362 11.78 0.36 17.04
C HIS A 362 12.87 1.05 17.87
N TRP A 363 12.56 1.53 19.09
CA TRP A 363 13.51 2.25 19.92
C TRP A 363 14.74 1.40 20.29
N ALA A 364 14.55 0.19 20.81
CA ALA A 364 15.62 -0.68 21.29
C ALA A 364 15.68 -1.98 20.48
N SER A 365 16.87 -2.50 20.20
CA SER A 365 17.03 -3.82 19.58
C SER A 365 16.41 -4.91 20.44
N ILE A 366 15.69 -5.85 19.82
CA ILE A 366 14.95 -6.91 20.51
C ILE A 366 15.92 -7.95 21.10
N HIS A 367 15.72 -8.35 22.37
CA HIS A 367 16.61 -9.26 23.09
C HIS A 367 16.23 -10.74 22.96
N ALA A 368 15.01 -11.04 22.49
CA ALA A 368 14.50 -12.40 22.44
C ALA A 368 13.44 -12.57 21.34
N ASN A 369 13.02 -13.80 21.08
CA ASN A 369 12.00 -14.21 20.11
C ASN A 369 12.40 -14.00 18.64
N GLN A 370 11.42 -13.99 17.75
CA GLN A 370 11.65 -13.97 16.29
C GLN A 370 12.40 -12.73 15.79
N GLU A 371 12.26 -11.60 16.49
CA GLU A 371 12.82 -10.32 16.06
C GLU A 371 14.19 -10.00 16.68
N THR A 372 14.90 -10.99 17.23
CA THR A 372 16.24 -10.81 17.82
C THR A 372 17.23 -10.10 16.88
N TYR A 373 17.10 -10.31 15.57
CA TYR A 373 17.93 -9.66 14.55
C TYR A 373 17.34 -8.37 13.99
N TRP A 374 16.19 -7.95 14.48
CA TRP A 374 15.59 -6.66 14.15
C TRP A 374 16.14 -5.59 15.07
N LYS A 375 17.04 -4.77 14.53
CA LYS A 375 17.75 -3.77 15.33
C LYS A 375 17.03 -2.44 15.34
N GLY A 376 16.84 -1.92 16.55
CA GLY A 376 16.22 -0.63 16.81
C GLY A 376 17.18 0.55 16.63
N VAL A 377 16.75 1.73 17.10
CA VAL A 377 17.57 2.95 17.18
C VAL A 377 18.78 2.74 18.09
N LEU A 378 18.57 2.05 19.21
CA LEU A 378 19.65 1.58 20.11
C LEU A 378 20.02 0.14 19.77
N SER A 379 21.30 -0.21 19.96
CA SER A 379 21.78 -1.58 19.84
C SER A 379 21.32 -2.46 21.02
N HIS A 380 21.71 -3.74 21.05
CA HIS A 380 21.33 -4.67 22.11
C HIS A 380 21.85 -4.28 23.51
N ASP A 381 22.92 -3.50 23.60
CA ASP A 381 23.41 -2.94 24.86
C ASP A 381 22.57 -1.76 25.38
N LEU A 382 21.55 -1.35 24.60
CA LEU A 382 20.65 -0.23 24.89
C LEU A 382 21.39 1.11 25.04
N GLU A 383 22.52 1.28 24.38
CA GLU A 383 23.33 2.51 24.39
C GLU A 383 23.39 3.16 23.00
N PRO A 384 23.65 4.49 22.94
CA PRO A 384 23.82 5.20 21.68
C PRO A 384 24.97 4.63 20.83
N ASN A 385 24.71 4.50 19.55
CA ASN A 385 25.67 4.04 18.54
C ASN A 385 25.71 4.99 17.32
N ARG A 386 26.34 4.57 16.21
CA ARG A 386 26.39 5.33 14.95
C ARG A 386 24.98 5.68 14.43
N ALA A 387 24.07 4.71 14.44
CA ALA A 387 22.69 4.93 13.98
C ALA A 387 21.97 5.98 14.82
N TYR A 388 22.04 5.89 16.16
CA TYR A 388 21.51 6.90 17.06
C TYR A 388 22.05 8.30 16.74
N GLY A 389 23.35 8.41 16.44
CA GLY A 389 24.00 9.70 16.11
C GLY A 389 23.42 10.33 14.84
N GLU A 390 23.20 9.54 13.77
CA GLU A 390 22.61 10.03 12.53
C GLU A 390 21.11 10.33 12.64
N ILE A 391 20.37 9.45 13.30
CA ILE A 391 18.95 9.63 13.59
C ILE A 391 18.73 10.90 14.41
N SER A 392 19.57 11.14 15.42
CA SER A 392 19.52 12.37 16.23
C SER A 392 19.81 13.64 15.41
N ARG A 393 20.77 13.59 14.47
CA ARG A 393 21.03 14.70 13.56
C ARG A 393 19.80 15.03 12.74
N THR A 394 19.15 14.04 12.16
CA THR A 394 17.90 14.22 11.41
C THR A 394 16.78 14.79 12.28
N GLY A 395 16.64 14.31 13.53
CA GLY A 395 15.68 14.86 14.48
C GLY A 395 15.88 16.34 14.76
N HIS A 396 17.14 16.79 14.94
CA HIS A 396 17.46 18.20 15.14
C HIS A 396 17.25 19.07 13.88
N GLU A 397 17.44 18.51 12.68
CA GLU A 397 17.06 19.19 11.43
C GLU A 397 15.54 19.37 11.37
N LEU A 398 14.75 18.30 11.63
CA LEU A 398 13.29 18.35 11.61
C LEU A 398 12.70 19.29 12.68
N GLN A 399 13.33 19.44 13.85
CA GLN A 399 12.95 20.48 14.81
C GLN A 399 13.00 21.91 14.21
N LYS A 400 13.91 22.16 13.29
CA LYS A 400 14.08 23.48 12.66
C LYS A 400 13.18 23.68 11.43
N ILE A 401 13.13 22.68 10.55
CA ILE A 401 12.47 22.82 9.24
C ILE A 401 11.16 22.03 9.13
N GLY A 402 10.86 21.13 10.07
CA GLY A 402 9.67 20.27 10.03
C GLY A 402 8.35 21.00 9.80
N PRO A 403 8.09 22.20 10.39
CA PRO A 403 6.89 22.97 10.08
C PRO A 403 6.75 23.38 8.62
N ARG A 404 7.84 23.49 7.87
CA ARG A 404 7.84 23.80 6.43
C ARG A 404 7.62 22.59 5.56
N LEU A 405 7.88 21.39 6.08
CA LEU A 405 7.78 20.11 5.36
C LEU A 405 6.44 19.42 5.57
N ALA A 406 5.78 19.68 6.72
CA ALA A 406 4.52 19.04 7.07
C ALA A 406 3.38 19.43 6.11
N ASN A 407 2.44 18.51 5.92
CA ASN A 407 1.27 18.67 5.08
C ASN A 407 1.62 18.99 3.61
N LEU A 408 2.67 18.36 3.09
CA LEU A 408 3.12 18.52 1.71
C LEU A 408 2.02 18.06 0.75
N ARG A 409 1.58 18.94 -0.13
CA ARG A 409 0.59 18.64 -1.18
C ARG A 409 1.33 18.27 -2.46
N ILE A 410 1.27 17.01 -2.82
CA ILE A 410 1.82 16.48 -4.06
C ILE A 410 0.71 16.48 -5.11
N HIS A 411 1.05 16.87 -6.33
CA HIS A 411 0.14 16.89 -7.46
C HIS A 411 0.75 16.09 -8.61
N ASN A 412 0.13 14.96 -8.94
CA ASN A 412 0.53 14.12 -10.06
C ASN A 412 -0.51 14.18 -11.18
N GLU A 413 -0.02 14.17 -12.41
CA GLU A 413 -0.85 14.14 -13.62
C GLU A 413 -0.82 12.75 -14.29
N VAL A 414 -0.16 11.77 -13.65
CA VAL A 414 -0.09 10.36 -14.04
C VAL A 414 -0.79 9.53 -12.98
N ALA A 415 -1.59 8.55 -13.39
CA ALA A 415 -2.17 7.56 -12.49
C ALA A 415 -1.92 6.13 -12.94
N ILE A 416 -1.81 5.21 -11.98
CA ILE A 416 -1.75 3.77 -12.20
C ILE A 416 -3.04 3.16 -11.64
N LEU A 417 -3.78 2.40 -12.46
CA LEU A 417 -4.97 1.70 -12.00
C LEU A 417 -4.58 0.40 -11.29
N TRP A 418 -4.81 0.34 -10.00
CA TRP A 418 -4.59 -0.85 -9.19
C TRP A 418 -5.88 -1.65 -9.03
N SER A 419 -5.88 -2.90 -9.48
CA SER A 419 -7.02 -3.83 -9.34
C SER A 419 -6.66 -5.02 -8.45
N ARG A 420 -7.20 -5.05 -7.25
CA ARG A 420 -7.01 -6.15 -6.30
C ARG A 420 -7.63 -7.45 -6.79
N ASP A 421 -8.75 -7.36 -7.48
CA ASP A 421 -9.39 -8.52 -8.11
C ASP A 421 -8.50 -9.13 -9.20
N SER A 422 -7.86 -8.28 -10.01
CA SER A 422 -6.90 -8.75 -11.01
C SER A 422 -5.65 -9.35 -10.38
N LEU A 423 -5.15 -8.78 -9.28
CA LEU A 423 -4.07 -9.37 -8.49
C LEU A 423 -4.43 -10.79 -8.03
N ASN A 424 -5.57 -10.95 -7.36
CA ASN A 424 -5.98 -12.24 -6.80
C ASN A 424 -6.27 -13.29 -7.88
N ALA A 425 -6.93 -12.89 -8.96
CA ALA A 425 -7.22 -13.80 -10.07
C ALA A 425 -5.95 -14.22 -10.85
N ILE A 426 -5.00 -13.29 -11.06
CA ILE A 426 -3.72 -13.62 -11.71
C ILE A 426 -2.84 -14.47 -10.79
N ASN A 427 -2.87 -14.27 -9.47
CA ASN A 427 -2.17 -15.14 -8.54
C ASN A 427 -2.73 -16.56 -8.53
N ASP A 428 -4.05 -16.72 -8.70
CA ASP A 428 -4.68 -18.04 -8.86
C ASP A 428 -4.36 -18.67 -10.24
N MET A 429 -4.34 -17.87 -11.30
CA MET A 429 -4.11 -18.28 -12.69
C MET A 429 -2.91 -17.51 -13.31
N PRO A 430 -1.68 -17.70 -12.80
CA PRO A 430 -0.52 -16.90 -13.19
C PRO A 430 -0.11 -17.13 -14.65
N PHE A 431 0.35 -16.05 -15.30
CA PHE A 431 0.82 -16.07 -16.68
C PHE A 431 2.30 -16.49 -16.82
N ALA A 432 3.04 -16.58 -15.71
CA ALA A 432 4.46 -16.98 -15.70
C ALA A 432 4.77 -17.85 -14.47
N LYS A 433 5.13 -19.11 -14.70
CA LYS A 433 5.56 -20.08 -13.65
C LYS A 433 6.88 -20.74 -14.01
N ASP A 434 7.58 -21.27 -13.00
CA ASP A 434 8.83 -22.01 -13.19
C ASP A 434 8.61 -23.41 -13.77
N SER A 435 7.44 -24.01 -13.52
CA SER A 435 7.11 -25.34 -14.06
C SER A 435 5.63 -25.46 -14.45
N GLN A 436 5.34 -26.34 -15.41
CA GLN A 436 3.99 -26.55 -15.94
C GLN A 436 3.05 -27.24 -14.92
N TRP A 437 3.52 -28.21 -14.17
CA TRP A 437 2.72 -29.10 -13.31
C TRP A 437 3.13 -29.07 -11.83
N GLY A 438 4.09 -28.26 -11.45
CA GLY A 438 4.68 -28.30 -10.12
C GLY A 438 4.36 -27.09 -9.25
N ALA A 439 4.82 -27.16 -8.01
CA ALA A 439 4.79 -26.10 -7.01
C ALA A 439 5.87 -25.02 -7.27
N GLY A 440 6.22 -24.76 -8.53
CA GLY A 440 7.17 -23.71 -8.89
C GLY A 440 6.63 -22.32 -8.58
N GLY A 441 7.51 -21.43 -8.15
CA GLY A 441 7.19 -20.01 -7.90
C GLY A 441 6.75 -19.29 -9.17
N SER A 442 6.11 -18.15 -9.02
CA SER A 442 5.80 -17.25 -10.14
C SER A 442 7.07 -16.49 -10.55
N LYS A 443 7.39 -16.50 -11.85
CA LYS A 443 8.50 -15.69 -12.41
C LYS A 443 8.14 -14.22 -12.53
N ALA A 444 6.87 -13.94 -12.72
CA ALA A 444 6.28 -12.62 -12.78
C ALA A 444 4.79 -12.70 -12.45
N ASP A 445 4.28 -11.73 -11.76
CA ASP A 445 2.90 -11.61 -11.33
C ASP A 445 2.38 -10.17 -11.55
N TYR A 446 1.17 -9.92 -11.12
CA TYR A 446 0.56 -8.60 -11.22
C TYR A 446 1.33 -7.53 -10.44
N SER A 447 1.81 -7.87 -9.24
CA SER A 447 2.56 -6.93 -8.40
C SER A 447 3.91 -6.58 -9.02
N SER A 448 4.63 -7.55 -9.61
CA SER A 448 5.90 -7.30 -10.30
C SER A 448 5.73 -6.41 -11.53
N LEU A 449 4.62 -6.55 -12.28
CA LEU A 449 4.29 -5.67 -13.39
C LEU A 449 4.04 -4.22 -12.93
N VAL A 450 3.25 -4.05 -11.87
CA VAL A 450 2.99 -2.71 -11.29
C VAL A 450 4.27 -2.07 -10.76
N ARG A 451 5.12 -2.83 -10.07
CA ARG A 451 6.44 -2.36 -9.60
C ARG A 451 7.35 -1.96 -10.75
N GLN A 452 7.39 -2.73 -11.83
CA GLN A 452 8.15 -2.40 -13.05
C GLN A 452 7.70 -1.08 -13.66
N ILE A 453 6.40 -0.89 -13.79
CA ILE A 453 5.79 0.33 -14.34
C ILE A 453 6.11 1.53 -13.45
N HIS A 454 5.84 1.43 -12.14
CA HIS A 454 6.13 2.51 -11.20
C HIS A 454 7.62 2.84 -11.17
N ARG A 455 8.48 1.81 -11.17
CA ARG A 455 9.94 2.00 -11.22
C ARG A 455 10.37 2.75 -12.47
N ALA A 456 9.80 2.46 -13.63
CA ALA A 456 10.11 3.13 -14.89
C ALA A 456 9.66 4.62 -14.89
N LEU A 457 8.59 4.97 -14.16
CA LEU A 457 8.21 6.37 -13.90
C LEU A 457 9.16 7.05 -12.90
N TYR A 458 9.43 6.38 -11.78
CA TYR A 458 10.32 6.86 -10.73
C TYR A 458 11.72 7.21 -11.27
N ASP A 459 12.31 6.31 -12.06
CA ASP A 459 13.63 6.54 -12.70
C ASP A 459 13.62 7.70 -13.71
N GLN A 460 12.45 8.15 -14.14
CA GLN A 460 12.25 9.34 -14.95
C GLN A 460 11.83 10.58 -14.14
N ASN A 461 11.88 10.51 -12.82
CA ASN A 461 11.46 11.59 -11.93
C ASN A 461 10.00 12.03 -12.14
N VAL A 462 9.11 11.08 -12.36
CA VAL A 462 7.68 11.29 -12.53
C VAL A 462 6.94 10.57 -11.40
N GLY A 463 6.25 11.32 -10.57
CA GLY A 463 5.35 10.78 -9.55
C GLY A 463 4.04 10.28 -10.18
N ALA A 464 3.42 9.30 -9.54
CA ALA A 464 2.13 8.78 -9.95
C ALA A 464 1.20 8.63 -8.75
N ASP A 465 -0.10 8.85 -8.96
CA ASP A 465 -1.12 8.45 -8.01
C ASP A 465 -1.66 7.06 -8.38
N PHE A 466 -2.27 6.38 -7.42
CA PHE A 466 -3.02 5.16 -7.69
C PHE A 466 -4.52 5.48 -7.76
N VAL A 467 -5.18 4.90 -8.75
CA VAL A 467 -6.63 4.90 -8.86
C VAL A 467 -7.15 3.47 -8.80
N PHE A 468 -8.40 3.31 -8.37
CA PHE A 468 -9.00 2.01 -8.09
C PHE A 468 -10.18 1.75 -9.03
N PRO A 469 -10.64 0.50 -9.23
CA PRO A 469 -11.82 0.18 -10.04
C PRO A 469 -13.08 0.97 -9.63
N GLU A 470 -13.19 1.34 -8.37
CA GLU A 470 -14.27 2.14 -7.82
C GLU A 470 -14.19 3.64 -8.15
N SER A 471 -13.04 4.12 -8.65
CA SER A 471 -12.87 5.52 -9.05
C SER A 471 -13.79 5.87 -10.21
N GLN A 472 -14.60 6.91 -10.02
CA GLN A 472 -15.63 7.30 -11.00
C GLN A 472 -15.10 8.25 -12.07
N ASP A 473 -13.98 8.93 -11.81
CA ASP A 473 -13.41 9.94 -12.70
C ASP A 473 -11.90 9.81 -12.81
N PHE A 474 -11.39 9.77 -14.03
CA PHE A 474 -9.96 9.76 -14.35
C PHE A 474 -9.50 11.09 -14.97
N SER A 475 -10.40 12.06 -15.17
CA SER A 475 -10.12 13.33 -15.84
C SER A 475 -9.06 14.21 -15.18
N PRO A 476 -8.75 14.12 -13.85
CA PRO A 476 -7.64 14.84 -13.28
C PRO A 476 -6.26 14.46 -13.83
N TYR A 477 -6.15 13.28 -14.43
CA TYR A 477 -4.88 12.75 -14.94
C TYR A 477 -4.81 12.91 -16.46
N LYS A 478 -3.61 13.25 -16.97
CA LYS A 478 -3.33 13.29 -18.41
C LYS A 478 -2.93 11.94 -18.96
N LEU A 479 -2.30 11.10 -18.12
CA LEU A 479 -1.89 9.74 -18.47
C LEU A 479 -2.40 8.75 -17.43
N LEU A 480 -3.16 7.76 -17.89
CA LEU A 480 -3.62 6.62 -17.10
C LEU A 480 -2.89 5.36 -17.56
N ILE A 481 -2.25 4.67 -16.63
CA ILE A 481 -1.60 3.38 -16.90
C ILE A 481 -2.47 2.27 -16.31
N VAL A 482 -2.76 1.26 -17.12
CA VAL A 482 -3.69 0.16 -16.79
C VAL A 482 -2.95 -1.17 -16.88
N PRO A 483 -2.28 -1.62 -15.79
CA PRO A 483 -1.59 -2.91 -15.77
C PRO A 483 -2.62 -4.05 -15.75
N SER A 484 -2.51 -5.00 -16.69
CA SER A 484 -3.25 -6.28 -16.73
C SER A 484 -4.60 -6.27 -16.01
N LEU A 485 -5.52 -5.40 -16.44
CA LEU A 485 -6.86 -5.31 -15.86
C LEU A 485 -7.67 -6.58 -16.22
N TYR A 486 -7.26 -7.69 -15.61
CA TYR A 486 -7.72 -9.04 -15.95
C TYR A 486 -9.19 -9.26 -15.56
N VAL A 487 -9.56 -8.81 -14.35
CA VAL A 487 -10.94 -8.84 -13.86
C VAL A 487 -11.54 -7.44 -13.90
N ALA A 488 -12.60 -7.27 -14.65
CA ALA A 488 -13.31 -6.00 -14.72
C ALA A 488 -14.78 -6.20 -15.15
N ASP A 489 -15.69 -5.39 -14.65
CA ASP A 489 -17.03 -5.25 -15.21
C ASP A 489 -17.02 -4.37 -16.47
N ASP A 490 -18.11 -4.42 -17.23
CA ASP A 490 -18.24 -3.62 -18.45
C ASP A 490 -18.30 -2.11 -18.16
N ALA A 491 -18.81 -1.74 -16.99
CA ALA A 491 -18.91 -0.33 -16.59
C ALA A 491 -17.54 0.31 -16.43
N LEU A 492 -16.59 -0.37 -15.79
CA LEU A 492 -15.20 0.10 -15.65
C LEU A 492 -14.51 0.19 -17.02
N LEU A 493 -14.64 -0.85 -17.86
CA LEU A 493 -14.04 -0.85 -19.20
C LEU A 493 -14.58 0.29 -20.06
N ASN A 494 -15.89 0.54 -20.02
CA ASN A 494 -16.52 1.67 -20.71
C ASN A 494 -16.07 3.03 -20.15
N ARG A 495 -15.88 3.18 -18.83
CA ARG A 495 -15.31 4.41 -18.26
C ARG A 495 -13.89 4.70 -18.78
N ILE A 496 -13.05 3.66 -18.91
CA ILE A 496 -11.70 3.80 -19.49
C ILE A 496 -11.80 4.21 -20.96
N ALA A 497 -12.65 3.55 -21.77
CA ALA A 497 -12.87 3.91 -23.16
C ALA A 497 -13.38 5.36 -23.31
N ASP A 498 -14.30 5.80 -22.45
CA ASP A 498 -14.80 7.17 -22.40
C ASP A 498 -13.72 8.19 -22.02
N TYR A 499 -12.83 7.85 -21.08
CA TYR A 499 -11.70 8.70 -20.72
C TYR A 499 -10.77 8.90 -21.94
N ILE A 500 -10.45 7.82 -22.70
CA ILE A 500 -9.66 7.94 -23.93
C ILE A 500 -10.40 8.82 -24.92
N ARG A 501 -11.68 8.54 -25.20
CA ARG A 501 -12.49 9.29 -26.18
C ARG A 501 -12.51 10.80 -25.90
N LYS A 502 -12.47 11.21 -24.61
CA LYS A 502 -12.47 12.60 -24.15
C LYS A 502 -11.11 13.28 -24.18
N GLY A 503 -10.03 12.60 -24.56
CA GLY A 503 -8.69 13.19 -24.68
C GLY A 503 -7.64 12.64 -23.73
N GLY A 504 -7.99 11.68 -22.88
CA GLY A 504 -7.02 11.02 -22.00
C GLY A 504 -6.03 10.14 -22.78
N HIS A 505 -4.79 10.11 -22.30
CA HIS A 505 -3.78 9.17 -22.78
C HIS A 505 -3.77 7.91 -21.91
N VAL A 506 -3.65 6.74 -22.54
CA VAL A 506 -3.62 5.47 -21.81
C VAL A 506 -2.44 4.61 -22.28
N VAL A 507 -1.74 3.99 -21.34
CA VAL A 507 -0.89 2.82 -21.58
C VAL A 507 -1.57 1.64 -20.91
N MET A 508 -1.91 0.61 -21.68
CA MET A 508 -2.61 -0.57 -21.18
C MET A 508 -1.82 -1.83 -21.53
N THR A 509 -1.79 -2.80 -20.62
CA THR A 509 -1.00 -4.01 -20.83
C THR A 509 -1.88 -5.24 -21.05
N PHE A 510 -1.26 -6.31 -21.51
CA PHE A 510 -1.85 -7.60 -21.85
C PHE A 510 -2.86 -8.11 -20.80
N LYS A 511 -3.77 -9.00 -21.22
CA LYS A 511 -4.88 -9.58 -20.44
C LYS A 511 -5.94 -8.58 -19.97
N SER A 512 -5.86 -7.30 -20.30
CA SER A 512 -6.88 -6.33 -19.92
C SER A 512 -8.21 -6.61 -20.64
N GLY A 513 -9.32 -6.62 -19.86
CA GLY A 513 -10.67 -6.91 -20.36
C GLY A 513 -10.93 -8.39 -20.70
N PHE A 514 -10.05 -9.32 -20.30
CA PHE A 514 -10.17 -10.74 -20.66
C PHE A 514 -11.28 -11.45 -19.88
N THR A 515 -11.45 -11.19 -18.58
CA THR A 515 -12.53 -11.77 -17.78
C THR A 515 -13.53 -10.71 -17.32
N ASN A 516 -14.73 -11.18 -16.97
CA ASN A 516 -15.74 -10.35 -16.31
C ASN A 516 -15.48 -10.25 -14.79
N GLU A 517 -16.40 -9.61 -14.07
CA GLU A 517 -16.34 -9.39 -12.61
C GLU A 517 -16.35 -10.67 -11.76
N ASN A 518 -16.64 -11.83 -12.35
CA ASN A 518 -16.64 -13.15 -11.69
C ASN A 518 -15.41 -14.00 -12.06
N ALA A 519 -14.37 -13.39 -12.64
CA ALA A 519 -13.19 -14.07 -13.21
C ALA A 519 -13.53 -15.12 -14.29
N ALA A 520 -14.69 -14.99 -14.92
CA ALA A 520 -15.09 -15.81 -16.05
C ALA A 520 -14.67 -15.16 -17.35
N VAL A 521 -14.06 -15.93 -18.27
CA VAL A 521 -13.68 -15.44 -19.60
C VAL A 521 -14.91 -14.95 -20.34
N ARG A 522 -14.81 -13.78 -20.95
CA ARG A 522 -15.92 -13.20 -21.72
C ARG A 522 -16.25 -14.03 -22.96
N TRP A 523 -17.53 -14.10 -23.31
CA TRP A 523 -18.00 -14.73 -24.54
C TRP A 523 -17.71 -13.90 -25.80
N THR A 524 -17.41 -12.61 -25.61
CA THR A 524 -17.04 -11.72 -26.70
C THR A 524 -15.56 -11.86 -27.04
N MET A 525 -15.20 -11.57 -28.27
CA MET A 525 -13.81 -11.56 -28.71
C MET A 525 -12.99 -10.56 -27.89
N ALA A 526 -11.82 -10.99 -27.38
CA ALA A 526 -10.94 -10.14 -26.59
C ALA A 526 -10.44 -8.93 -27.43
N PRO A 527 -10.30 -7.76 -26.81
CA PRO A 527 -10.45 -7.41 -25.38
C PRO A 527 -11.88 -6.98 -24.96
N GLY A 528 -12.92 -7.56 -25.57
CA GLY A 528 -14.32 -7.30 -25.18
C GLY A 528 -14.76 -5.85 -25.43
N PRO A 529 -15.35 -5.15 -24.44
CA PRO A 529 -15.82 -3.77 -24.60
C PRO A 529 -14.75 -2.76 -25.03
N LEU A 530 -13.47 -3.06 -24.79
CA LEU A 530 -12.35 -2.18 -25.16
C LEU A 530 -11.96 -2.28 -26.65
N ARG A 531 -12.48 -3.23 -27.42
CA ARG A 531 -12.05 -3.50 -28.79
C ARG A 531 -12.00 -2.25 -29.67
N GLU A 532 -13.06 -1.45 -29.65
CA GLU A 532 -13.14 -0.23 -30.47
C GLU A 532 -12.10 0.81 -30.03
N ALA A 533 -11.97 1.04 -28.73
CA ALA A 533 -11.03 2.01 -28.20
C ALA A 533 -9.58 1.60 -28.43
N LEU A 534 -9.26 0.30 -28.31
CA LEU A 534 -7.92 -0.23 -28.55
C LEU A 534 -7.61 -0.44 -30.02
N GLY A 535 -8.63 -0.59 -30.89
CA GLY A 535 -8.53 -0.71 -32.34
C GLY A 535 -7.95 -2.04 -32.80
N PHE A 536 -8.09 -3.09 -32.05
CA PHE A 536 -7.69 -4.46 -32.37
C PHE A 536 -8.56 -5.48 -31.66
N HIS A 537 -8.42 -6.73 -32.06
CA HIS A 537 -8.94 -7.89 -31.34
C HIS A 537 -7.91 -9.04 -31.34
N TYR A 538 -8.12 -10.06 -30.49
CA TYR A 538 -7.32 -11.28 -30.54
C TYR A 538 -8.11 -12.50 -30.07
N GLN A 539 -7.67 -13.67 -30.50
CA GLN A 539 -8.28 -14.97 -30.19
C GLN A 539 -7.25 -15.94 -29.62
N GLU A 540 -5.98 -15.72 -29.89
CA GLU A 540 -4.88 -16.59 -29.50
C GLU A 540 -3.80 -15.84 -28.73
N PHE A 541 -3.10 -16.58 -27.88
CA PHE A 541 -1.97 -16.10 -27.11
C PHE A 541 -1.00 -17.26 -26.83
N SER A 542 0.20 -16.93 -26.40
CA SER A 542 1.23 -17.92 -26.04
C SER A 542 2.02 -17.49 -24.82
N ASN A 543 2.48 -18.46 -24.03
CA ASN A 543 3.60 -18.20 -23.14
C ASN A 543 4.90 -18.18 -23.96
N LEU A 544 5.88 -17.43 -23.48
CA LEU A 544 7.22 -17.37 -24.05
C LEU A 544 8.20 -18.14 -23.17
N ALA A 545 8.77 -19.21 -23.67
CA ALA A 545 9.76 -20.02 -22.92
C ALA A 545 11.08 -19.27 -22.71
N GLN A 546 11.43 -18.36 -23.63
CA GLN A 546 12.59 -17.49 -23.60
C GLN A 546 12.19 -16.06 -23.98
N PRO A 547 12.95 -15.04 -23.56
CA PRO A 547 12.74 -13.68 -24.04
C PRO A 547 12.78 -13.65 -25.57
N LEU A 548 11.87 -12.87 -26.17
CA LEU A 548 11.71 -12.74 -27.61
C LEU A 548 12.01 -11.31 -28.04
N ALA A 549 12.91 -11.13 -29.01
CA ALA A 549 13.18 -9.82 -29.59
C ALA A 549 11.97 -9.28 -30.39
N LEU A 550 11.90 -7.97 -30.54
CA LEU A 550 10.94 -7.32 -31.41
C LEU A 550 11.65 -6.78 -32.67
N LYS A 551 10.95 -6.86 -33.80
CA LYS A 551 11.27 -6.10 -35.01
C LYS A 551 10.82 -4.67 -34.78
N ASP A 552 11.54 -3.74 -35.34
CA ASP A 552 11.38 -2.31 -35.16
C ASP A 552 11.66 -1.90 -33.69
N ASP A 553 12.48 -0.91 -33.52
CA ASP A 553 12.84 -0.36 -32.20
C ASP A 553 12.45 1.11 -32.13
N PRO A 554 11.13 1.42 -32.04
CA PRO A 554 10.64 2.80 -32.03
C PRO A 554 11.06 3.58 -30.77
N TYR A 555 11.53 2.88 -29.76
CA TYR A 555 11.94 3.47 -28.49
C TYR A 555 13.45 3.53 -28.28
N HIS A 556 14.23 3.07 -29.28
CA HIS A 556 15.70 3.10 -29.33
C HIS A 556 16.37 2.46 -28.10
N VAL A 557 15.90 1.29 -27.71
CA VAL A 557 16.42 0.55 -26.54
C VAL A 557 17.41 -0.56 -26.93
N GLY A 558 17.66 -0.78 -28.21
CA GLY A 558 18.69 -1.68 -28.72
C GLY A 558 18.44 -3.15 -28.33
N GLU A 559 19.44 -3.80 -27.74
CA GLU A 559 19.36 -5.21 -27.33
C GLU A 559 18.26 -5.49 -26.29
N ASP A 560 17.76 -4.46 -25.60
CA ASP A 560 16.65 -4.58 -24.65
C ASP A 560 15.27 -4.46 -25.31
N ASN A 561 15.20 -4.32 -26.65
CA ASN A 561 13.95 -4.35 -27.41
C ASN A 561 13.38 -5.78 -27.49
N LYS A 562 12.89 -6.26 -26.36
CA LYS A 562 12.40 -7.65 -26.18
C LYS A 562 11.28 -7.76 -25.16
N VAL A 563 10.53 -8.85 -25.30
CA VAL A 563 9.39 -9.21 -24.44
C VAL A 563 9.64 -10.54 -23.73
N ARG A 564 8.90 -10.79 -22.67
CA ARG A 564 9.04 -11.98 -21.81
C ARG A 564 7.69 -12.60 -21.47
N TYR A 565 7.66 -13.84 -21.15
CA TYR A 565 6.60 -14.62 -20.48
C TYR A 565 5.30 -14.80 -21.25
N TRP A 566 4.74 -13.78 -21.91
CA TRP A 566 3.41 -13.77 -22.50
C TRP A 566 3.41 -13.05 -23.83
N ALA A 567 2.62 -13.52 -24.80
CA ALA A 567 2.40 -12.87 -26.09
C ALA A 567 0.94 -13.05 -26.53
N GLU A 568 0.27 -11.96 -26.84
CA GLU A 568 -1.05 -11.92 -27.47
C GLU A 568 -0.90 -11.71 -28.98
N PHE A 569 -1.74 -12.41 -29.77
CA PHE A 569 -1.67 -12.36 -31.24
C PHE A 569 -2.68 -11.35 -31.76
N LEU A 570 -2.32 -10.07 -31.68
CA LEU A 570 -3.18 -8.93 -31.96
C LEU A 570 -3.50 -8.87 -33.44
N GLN A 571 -4.79 -8.77 -33.82
CA GLN A 571 -5.29 -8.55 -35.14
C GLN A 571 -5.83 -7.13 -35.25
N LEU A 572 -5.22 -6.30 -36.10
CA LEU A 572 -5.49 -4.87 -36.17
C LEU A 572 -6.85 -4.60 -36.84
N ASP A 573 -7.66 -3.76 -36.19
CA ASP A 573 -8.86 -3.14 -36.78
C ASP A 573 -8.51 -1.70 -37.25
N SER A 574 -8.41 -0.73 -36.29
CA SER A 574 -8.01 0.66 -36.54
C SER A 574 -6.64 1.02 -35.95
N ALA A 575 -6.08 0.18 -35.10
CA ALA A 575 -4.80 0.43 -34.49
C ALA A 575 -3.63 0.35 -35.44
N LYS A 576 -2.53 1.00 -35.12
CA LYS A 576 -1.25 0.92 -35.82
C LYS A 576 -0.28 0.07 -35.02
N ALA A 577 0.44 -0.84 -35.67
CA ALA A 577 1.55 -1.55 -35.08
C ALA A 577 2.71 -0.59 -34.80
N LEU A 578 3.32 -0.71 -33.63
CA LEU A 578 4.55 0.00 -33.26
C LEU A 578 5.76 -0.94 -33.29
N ALA A 579 5.58 -2.18 -32.86
CA ALA A 579 6.62 -3.21 -32.90
C ALA A 579 5.99 -4.59 -33.12
N TRP A 580 6.71 -5.48 -33.80
CA TRP A 580 6.28 -6.82 -34.15
C TRP A 580 7.18 -7.84 -33.45
N TYR A 581 6.64 -9.04 -33.15
CA TYR A 581 7.48 -10.15 -32.67
C TYR A 581 8.52 -10.55 -33.72
N ASP A 582 9.79 -10.66 -33.34
CA ASP A 582 10.84 -11.21 -34.22
C ASP A 582 10.89 -12.74 -34.08
N HIS A 583 9.96 -13.39 -34.74
CA HIS A 583 9.77 -14.83 -34.68
C HIS A 583 9.21 -15.37 -36.00
N PRO A 584 9.67 -16.54 -36.48
CA PRO A 584 9.19 -17.09 -37.75
C PRO A 584 7.67 -17.30 -37.83
N PHE A 585 7.03 -17.67 -36.72
CA PHE A 585 5.59 -17.88 -36.63
C PHE A 585 4.86 -16.65 -36.05
N PHE A 586 5.30 -16.11 -34.93
CA PHE A 586 4.62 -14.98 -34.25
C PHE A 586 4.86 -13.63 -34.93
N GLY A 587 5.85 -13.52 -35.80
CA GLY A 587 6.25 -12.28 -36.46
C GLY A 587 5.22 -11.65 -37.41
N ARG A 588 4.05 -12.25 -37.56
CA ARG A 588 2.89 -11.70 -38.32
C ARG A 588 1.93 -10.92 -37.43
N TRP A 589 2.15 -10.89 -36.13
CA TRP A 589 1.35 -10.13 -35.18
C TRP A 589 2.19 -9.06 -34.49
N PRO A 590 1.62 -7.87 -34.24
CA PRO A 590 2.31 -6.86 -33.44
C PRO A 590 2.29 -7.21 -31.95
N ALA A 591 3.38 -6.84 -31.28
CA ALA A 591 3.53 -6.92 -29.82
C ALA A 591 3.07 -5.64 -29.12
N ILE A 592 3.24 -4.48 -29.79
CA ILE A 592 2.87 -3.17 -29.26
C ILE A 592 2.06 -2.44 -30.34
N THR A 593 0.92 -1.88 -29.96
CA THR A 593 0.06 -1.11 -30.87
C THR A 593 -0.27 0.26 -30.30
N SER A 594 -0.70 1.17 -31.17
CA SER A 594 -1.24 2.47 -30.79
C SER A 594 -2.53 2.74 -31.54
N ASN A 595 -3.52 3.31 -30.88
CA ASN A 595 -4.77 3.73 -31.50
C ASN A 595 -5.14 5.16 -31.07
N GLN A 596 -5.74 5.91 -32.00
CA GLN A 596 -6.40 7.19 -31.74
C GLN A 596 -7.88 6.90 -31.56
N TYR A 597 -8.46 7.24 -30.40
CA TYR A 597 -9.89 7.05 -30.16
C TYR A 597 -10.51 8.34 -29.62
N GLY A 598 -11.36 8.97 -30.44
CA GLY A 598 -11.82 10.31 -30.17
C GLY A 598 -10.66 11.31 -30.12
N ALA A 599 -10.56 12.08 -29.04
CA ALA A 599 -9.48 13.06 -28.83
C ALA A 599 -8.23 12.46 -28.14
N GLY A 600 -8.32 11.25 -27.59
CA GLY A 600 -7.25 10.60 -26.82
C GLY A 600 -6.52 9.53 -27.57
N LYS A 601 -5.45 9.03 -26.96
CA LYS A 601 -4.54 8.04 -27.54
C LYS A 601 -4.31 6.90 -26.57
N VAL A 602 -4.28 5.67 -27.08
CA VAL A 602 -3.91 4.49 -26.29
C VAL A 602 -2.71 3.78 -26.90
N VAL A 603 -1.79 3.35 -26.06
CA VAL A 603 -0.75 2.38 -26.40
C VAL A 603 -1.09 1.08 -25.67
N TYR A 604 -1.07 -0.04 -26.40
CA TYR A 604 -1.32 -1.35 -25.83
C TYR A 604 -0.09 -2.24 -25.96
N GLU A 605 0.28 -2.86 -24.85
CA GLU A 605 1.40 -3.78 -24.73
C GLU A 605 0.85 -5.22 -24.64
N GLY A 606 0.84 -5.96 -25.75
CA GLY A 606 0.33 -7.34 -25.83
C GLY A 606 1.26 -8.38 -25.20
N SER A 607 2.24 -7.93 -24.40
CA SER A 607 3.27 -8.77 -23.81
C SER A 607 3.87 -8.10 -22.57
N TYR A 608 4.60 -8.88 -21.74
CA TYR A 608 5.43 -8.37 -20.65
C TYR A 608 6.76 -7.83 -21.23
N LEU A 609 6.97 -6.54 -21.17
CA LEU A 609 8.14 -5.87 -21.75
C LEU A 609 9.39 -6.05 -20.89
N SER A 610 10.58 -5.91 -21.48
CA SER A 610 11.82 -5.71 -20.73
C SER A 610 11.79 -4.36 -20.00
N ASP A 611 12.59 -4.20 -18.96
CA ASP A 611 12.57 -3.00 -18.11
C ASP A 611 12.89 -1.71 -18.91
N LYS A 612 13.87 -1.78 -19.82
CA LYS A 612 14.21 -0.62 -20.67
C LYS A 612 13.17 -0.33 -21.74
N LEU A 613 12.55 -1.37 -22.30
CA LEU A 613 11.47 -1.19 -23.26
C LEU A 613 10.24 -0.56 -22.57
N GLN A 614 9.88 -1.02 -21.37
CA GLN A 614 8.82 -0.41 -20.57
C GLN A 614 9.11 1.06 -20.27
N ALA A 615 10.33 1.40 -19.88
CA ALA A 615 10.75 2.79 -19.65
C ALA A 615 10.67 3.63 -20.95
N GLY A 616 10.99 3.03 -22.11
CA GLY A 616 10.88 3.66 -23.43
C GLY A 616 9.45 3.99 -23.81
N VAL A 617 8.54 3.02 -23.64
CA VAL A 617 7.10 3.22 -23.88
C VAL A 617 6.54 4.33 -23.01
N LEU A 618 6.83 4.30 -21.70
CA LEU A 618 6.34 5.31 -20.76
C LEU A 618 6.92 6.70 -21.07
N ARG A 619 8.20 6.79 -21.46
CA ARG A 619 8.80 8.06 -21.89
C ARG A 619 8.07 8.66 -23.08
N ALA A 620 7.75 7.87 -24.08
CA ALA A 620 7.01 8.33 -25.25
C ALA A 620 5.57 8.75 -24.85
N ALA A 621 4.90 7.97 -23.99
CA ALA A 621 3.57 8.32 -23.48
C ALA A 621 3.56 9.63 -22.67
N LEU A 622 4.58 9.88 -21.85
CA LEU A 622 4.75 11.14 -21.12
C LEU A 622 4.96 12.32 -22.07
N GLN A 623 5.75 12.15 -23.14
CA GLN A 623 5.92 13.17 -24.20
C GLN A 623 4.60 13.47 -24.90
N ASP A 624 3.86 12.44 -25.32
CA ASP A 624 2.56 12.58 -25.97
C ASP A 624 1.54 13.31 -25.08
N ALA A 625 1.56 13.04 -23.79
CA ALA A 625 0.70 13.69 -22.79
C ALA A 625 1.19 15.10 -22.34
N GLY A 626 2.31 15.58 -22.88
CA GLY A 626 2.88 16.89 -22.53
C GLY A 626 3.42 16.93 -21.09
N LEU A 627 3.92 15.81 -20.57
CA LEU A 627 4.42 15.65 -19.20
C LEU A 627 5.96 15.56 -19.12
N ALA A 628 6.66 15.72 -20.24
CA ALA A 628 8.11 15.79 -20.25
C ALA A 628 8.60 17.13 -19.65
N GLY A 629 9.67 17.09 -18.85
CA GLY A 629 10.23 18.26 -18.18
C GLY A 629 11.73 18.14 -17.89
N PRO A 630 12.34 19.13 -17.25
CA PRO A 630 13.79 19.15 -17.03
C PRO A 630 14.28 18.09 -16.03
N ASP A 631 13.41 17.58 -15.14
CA ASP A 631 13.82 16.60 -14.14
C ASP A 631 14.12 15.23 -14.76
N GLN A 632 13.56 14.91 -15.96
CA GLN A 632 13.94 13.73 -16.74
C GLN A 632 15.38 13.77 -17.29
N GLN A 633 16.05 14.91 -17.22
CA GLN A 633 17.41 15.11 -17.70
C GLN A 633 18.47 15.12 -16.56
N LEU A 634 18.05 14.82 -15.33
CA LEU A 634 18.95 14.72 -14.19
C LEU A 634 19.92 13.53 -14.35
N PRO A 635 21.10 13.60 -13.73
CA PRO A 635 22.05 12.49 -13.77
C PRO A 635 21.43 11.21 -13.21
N PRO A 636 21.84 10.04 -13.70
CA PRO A 636 21.46 8.75 -13.09
C PRO A 636 21.75 8.77 -11.57
N ARG A 637 20.90 8.13 -10.78
CA ARG A 637 20.97 8.09 -9.31
C ARG A 637 20.60 9.41 -8.60
N VAL A 638 20.31 10.49 -9.33
CA VAL A 638 19.66 11.69 -8.78
C VAL A 638 18.16 11.56 -8.96
N HIS A 639 17.44 11.51 -7.85
CA HIS A 639 15.98 11.54 -7.87
C HIS A 639 15.46 12.90 -7.43
N ALA A 640 14.42 13.38 -8.12
CA ALA A 640 13.73 14.62 -7.79
C ALA A 640 12.24 14.41 -7.56
N SER A 641 11.72 15.01 -6.51
CA SER A 641 10.27 15.11 -6.25
C SER A 641 9.89 16.52 -5.82
N SER A 642 8.60 16.85 -5.87
CA SER A 642 8.15 18.17 -5.46
C SER A 642 6.70 18.19 -4.97
N GLY A 643 6.39 19.18 -4.13
CA GLY A 643 5.05 19.45 -3.66
C GLY A 643 4.93 20.89 -3.14
N SER A 644 3.73 21.30 -2.80
CA SER A 644 3.48 22.60 -2.17
C SER A 644 3.31 22.42 -0.66
N ASN A 645 4.02 23.22 0.13
CA ASN A 645 3.86 23.21 1.58
C ASN A 645 2.63 24.02 2.05
N SER A 646 2.32 23.96 3.34
CA SER A 646 1.20 24.70 3.94
C SER A 646 1.31 26.22 3.85
N PHE A 647 2.49 26.75 3.51
CA PHE A 647 2.73 28.19 3.26
C PHE A 647 2.55 28.59 1.79
N GLY A 648 2.11 27.67 0.91
CA GLY A 648 1.91 27.91 -0.51
C GLY A 648 3.23 28.00 -1.31
N ARG A 649 4.33 27.51 -0.75
CA ARG A 649 5.65 27.48 -1.42
C ARG A 649 5.90 26.10 -2.02
N THR A 650 6.50 26.07 -3.21
CA THR A 650 6.98 24.82 -3.80
C THR A 650 8.25 24.36 -3.09
N LEU A 651 8.22 23.13 -2.60
CA LEU A 651 9.41 22.42 -2.13
C LEU A 651 9.88 21.47 -3.22
N ARG A 652 11.18 21.50 -3.52
CA ARG A 652 11.83 20.53 -4.40
C ARG A 652 12.88 19.78 -3.64
N TYR A 653 12.75 18.46 -3.66
CA TYR A 653 13.70 17.54 -3.08
C TYR A 653 14.59 16.98 -4.18
N TYR A 654 15.90 16.96 -3.94
CA TYR A 654 16.88 16.30 -4.80
C TYR A 654 17.71 15.35 -3.95
N PHE A 655 17.68 14.06 -4.28
CA PHE A 655 18.40 13.00 -3.60
C PHE A 655 19.54 12.49 -4.46
N ASN A 656 20.68 12.19 -3.87
CA ASN A 656 21.79 11.50 -4.52
C ASN A 656 21.93 10.09 -3.94
N TYR A 657 21.23 9.14 -4.49
CA TYR A 657 21.28 7.72 -4.08
C TYR A 657 22.54 7.02 -4.60
N SER A 658 23.72 7.58 -4.31
CA SER A 658 25.00 6.96 -4.66
C SER A 658 26.13 7.32 -3.69
N GLY A 659 27.16 6.47 -3.66
CA GLY A 659 28.39 6.68 -2.91
C GLY A 659 29.34 7.74 -3.51
N ASP A 660 28.99 8.35 -4.64
CA ASP A 660 29.77 9.36 -5.32
C ASP A 660 29.11 10.72 -5.23
N ALA A 661 29.91 11.79 -5.17
CA ALA A 661 29.38 13.14 -5.26
C ALA A 661 28.88 13.42 -6.69
N VAL A 662 27.75 14.08 -6.80
CA VAL A 662 27.11 14.43 -8.07
C VAL A 662 26.88 15.93 -8.17
N SER A 663 27.00 16.47 -9.38
CA SER A 663 26.73 17.89 -9.67
C SER A 663 25.87 18.02 -10.90
N PHE A 664 24.88 18.91 -10.85
CA PHE A 664 24.03 19.23 -11.99
C PHE A 664 23.55 20.66 -11.96
N THR A 665 23.06 21.17 -13.11
CA THR A 665 22.55 22.54 -13.21
C THR A 665 21.11 22.60 -12.68
N TYR A 666 20.87 23.44 -11.67
CA TYR A 666 19.54 23.75 -11.17
C TYR A 666 18.77 24.57 -12.22
N ARG A 667 17.60 24.04 -12.68
CA ARG A 667 16.84 24.66 -13.79
C ARG A 667 15.39 24.99 -13.38
N ARG A 668 15.22 25.44 -12.15
CA ARG A 668 13.91 25.76 -11.57
C ARG A 668 13.89 27.20 -11.05
N GLN A 669 12.79 27.62 -10.44
CA GLN A 669 12.65 28.96 -9.86
C GLN A 669 13.72 29.21 -8.77
N PRO A 670 14.16 30.47 -8.57
CA PRO A 670 15.05 30.78 -7.47
C PRO A 670 14.45 30.32 -6.12
N GLY A 671 15.32 29.85 -5.23
CA GLY A 671 14.89 29.35 -3.93
C GLY A 671 16.03 29.24 -2.93
N THR A 672 15.71 28.80 -1.72
CA THR A 672 16.67 28.58 -0.64
C THR A 672 16.68 27.11 -0.24
N ASP A 673 17.83 26.49 -0.19
CA ASP A 673 17.99 25.17 0.38
C ASP A 673 17.78 25.24 1.90
N LEU A 674 16.75 24.59 2.38
CA LEU A 674 16.35 24.61 3.80
C LEU A 674 17.37 23.93 4.72
N LEU A 675 18.20 23.04 4.19
CA LEU A 675 19.20 22.30 4.97
C LEU A 675 20.49 23.08 5.14
N SER A 676 20.99 23.71 4.06
CA SER A 676 22.25 24.45 4.06
C SER A 676 22.07 25.97 4.22
N GLY A 677 20.88 26.50 3.99
CA GLY A 677 20.63 27.94 3.90
C GLY A 677 21.13 28.59 2.61
N ARG A 678 21.71 27.82 1.66
CA ARG A 678 22.24 28.33 0.40
C ARG A 678 21.14 28.84 -0.52
N ARG A 679 21.30 30.01 -1.06
CA ARG A 679 20.44 30.56 -2.10
C ARG A 679 20.85 30.02 -3.47
N LEU A 680 19.85 29.57 -4.27
CA LEU A 680 20.01 29.05 -5.62
C LEU A 680 19.20 29.87 -6.63
N ARG A 681 19.77 30.05 -7.84
CA ARG A 681 19.09 30.63 -9.00
C ARG A 681 19.15 29.66 -10.17
N SER A 682 18.24 29.79 -11.11
CA SER A 682 18.30 29.00 -12.34
C SER A 682 19.65 29.23 -13.05
N GLY A 683 20.31 28.13 -13.39
CA GLY A 683 21.65 28.11 -13.95
C GLY A 683 22.78 27.84 -12.95
N ASP A 684 22.50 27.92 -11.64
CA ASP A 684 23.50 27.59 -10.62
C ASP A 684 23.79 26.08 -10.60
N THR A 685 25.00 25.72 -10.22
CA THR A 685 25.37 24.31 -9.98
C THR A 685 24.93 23.90 -8.59
N LEU A 686 24.09 22.86 -8.52
CA LEU A 686 23.79 22.16 -7.29
C LEU A 686 24.71 20.94 -7.18
N GLN A 687 25.41 20.84 -6.05
CA GLN A 687 26.30 19.72 -5.74
C GLN A 687 25.77 18.98 -4.53
N LEU A 688 25.63 17.67 -4.65
CA LEU A 688 25.24 16.75 -3.58
C LEU A 688 26.42 15.80 -3.30
N GLY A 689 26.77 15.67 -2.04
CA GLY A 689 27.73 14.64 -1.58
C GLY A 689 27.15 13.23 -1.69
N PRO A 690 27.95 12.19 -1.38
CA PRO A 690 27.47 10.82 -1.29
C PRO A 690 26.30 10.71 -0.31
N TRP A 691 25.25 9.96 -0.68
CA TRP A 691 24.08 9.70 0.16
C TRP A 691 23.56 10.98 0.84
N ASN A 692 23.30 12.01 0.04
CA ASN A 692 22.92 13.33 0.54
C ASN A 692 21.82 13.96 -0.31
N LEU A 693 21.14 14.96 0.24
CA LEU A 693 19.99 15.61 -0.38
C LEU A 693 20.01 17.12 -0.20
N ALA A 694 19.22 17.81 -1.00
CA ALA A 694 18.87 19.22 -0.84
C ALA A 694 17.34 19.41 -0.91
N ILE A 695 16.82 20.37 -0.15
CA ILE A 695 15.40 20.73 -0.12
C ILE A 695 15.28 22.21 -0.46
N ILE A 696 14.90 22.51 -1.69
CA ILE A 696 14.81 23.88 -2.17
C ILE A 696 13.38 24.39 -1.98
N GLU A 697 13.22 25.38 -1.12
CA GLU A 697 11.98 26.15 -1.03
C GLU A 697 12.04 27.27 -2.07
N GLU A 698 11.26 27.14 -3.14
CA GLU A 698 11.18 28.12 -4.21
C GLU A 698 10.53 29.42 -3.74
N ASP A 699 10.98 30.55 -4.26
CA ASP A 699 10.30 31.82 -4.06
C ASP A 699 8.88 31.75 -4.64
N GLY A 700 7.94 32.37 -4.00
CA GLY A 700 6.59 32.47 -4.56
C GLY A 700 6.61 33.21 -5.90
N ALA A 701 5.76 32.78 -6.83
CA ALA A 701 5.52 33.47 -8.09
C ALA A 701 4.92 34.88 -7.84
#